data_a3748d5fa26cc17b5d6f5b1e959b6165
#
_entry.id   a3748d5fa26cc17b5d6f5b1e959b6165
#
_cell.length_a   1.000
_cell.length_b   1.000
_cell.length_c   1.000
_cell.angle_alpha   90.00
_cell.angle_beta   90.00
_cell.angle_gamma   90.00
#
_symmetry.space_group_name_H-M   'P 1'
#
loop_
_entity.id
_entity.type
_entity.pdbx_description
1 polymer ?
#
loop_
_entity_poly.entity_id
_entity_poly.type
_entity_poly.pdbx_seq_one_letter_code
_entity_poly.pdbx_strand_id
1 'polypeptide(L)'
;MREHEYETEIDTRLEGKLGFDRVRTFVADRCSTEYAVTRVTEERFSNDPKVIRERLALTDEMRLIVMFEENFPTNGYIDCLDFLKPLEKTGYTIDILSLGKLRTMVETVRKLTNFFMSIKDGVYPNLKRMSAPVLSFPEVQRRIDQILDKFGDVKDTASDKLLEIRRAIKTKEGAISKRANAILKQAQAYGLVDEDAGLSVRDGKLLIPVNSSSKKKIQGFVYDTSATGKTAFVEPAEIIELENEIVTLHADEAQEIQRILAAFSDFVRPYVPDLINSAEYIGEIDFLVAKAQVALDFKAGAPIISDNGEMNLRKARHPLLERALRKEKKEIVPVSIRLTPAKHILLISGPNAGGKSVCLKTTGLLQYMFQWGMLIPTSETSELPVFDRIMVSIGDDQNIENDLSTYSSFLDDMKTMLAKADDKTLILIDEFGSGTEPAAGGAIAEAILSEMDKRGVYGVITTHYTNLKLYASGSDTGVINGAMQFDAAKIQPLFKLDIGMPGNSFAFELARKMGLPESIVKDAEARAGEEFVGMERNLRKIVRNRRALDEKLQRIKNTDKTLENITERYQKELEGLKQTKKEILDQAKKEAQEIVQGANKTVENTIRTIKESQADKEKTSDARKALQDFVSSLQTKKENDRKNHDDYIEKKLKQLEDRKMRRNARKGKPQDDGQEQATEQFRGGALKVGEKVRIKDNGMAGEVIRVSNKAVTVAIGNITSKMPLDRVERISSNEYKAAVRENIKPRAAQDDSGLRERRLAFSPELDVRGERVSDALDIVVHYIDDAIMLNIGSVRIIHGKGTGALRDELQKYLRTIPGVTSVHDEQVQFGGSGVTIVTLG
;
A
#
# COMPACT_ATOMS: atom_id res chain seq x y z
N MET A 1 -32.36 21.10 -16.88
CA MET A 1 -32.83 20.25 -15.78
C MET A 1 -33.11 18.82 -16.27
N ARG A 2 -33.98 18.59 -17.25
CA ARG A 2 -34.28 17.21 -17.72
C ARG A 2 -33.14 16.51 -18.45
N GLU A 3 -32.26 17.19 -19.18
CA GLU A 3 -31.08 16.59 -19.81
C GLU A 3 -30.03 16.15 -18.80
N HIS A 4 -29.88 16.91 -17.72
CA HIS A 4 -28.91 16.57 -16.67
C HIS A 4 -29.34 15.35 -15.82
N GLU A 5 -30.65 15.17 -15.58
CA GLU A 5 -31.16 13.98 -14.87
C GLU A 5 -31.00 12.71 -15.70
N TYR A 6 -31.16 12.76 -17.04
CA TYR A 6 -30.94 11.62 -17.92
C TYR A 6 -29.45 11.24 -18.02
N GLU A 7 -28.54 12.20 -18.07
CA GLU A 7 -27.10 11.91 -18.05
C GLU A 7 -26.67 11.31 -16.71
N THR A 8 -27.18 11.77 -15.58
CA THR A 8 -26.86 11.24 -14.26
C THR A 8 -27.34 9.79 -14.09
N GLU A 9 -28.52 9.46 -14.61
CA GLU A 9 -29.10 8.11 -14.53
C GLU A 9 -28.37 7.09 -15.44
N ILE A 10 -27.95 7.50 -16.63
CA ILE A 10 -27.16 6.67 -17.55
C ILE A 10 -25.77 6.37 -16.96
N ASP A 11 -25.10 7.36 -16.38
CA ASP A 11 -23.78 7.19 -15.78
C ASP A 11 -23.82 6.25 -14.57
N THR A 12 -24.78 6.40 -13.67
CA THR A 12 -24.94 5.52 -12.49
C THR A 12 -25.24 4.08 -12.88
N ARG A 13 -26.04 3.85 -13.94
CA ARG A 13 -26.33 2.51 -14.47
C ARG A 13 -25.07 1.88 -15.09
N LEU A 14 -24.31 2.64 -15.86
CA LEU A 14 -23.05 2.19 -16.44
C LEU A 14 -22.04 1.85 -15.35
N GLU A 15 -21.86 2.75 -14.36
CA GLU A 15 -20.96 2.53 -13.22
C GLU A 15 -21.33 1.25 -12.43
N GLY A 16 -22.62 1.02 -12.17
CA GLY A 16 -23.10 -0.18 -11.48
C GLY A 16 -22.83 -1.46 -12.28
N LYS A 17 -23.08 -1.45 -13.62
CA LYS A 17 -22.80 -2.60 -14.50
C LYS A 17 -21.33 -2.94 -14.59
N LEU A 18 -20.42 -1.94 -14.54
CA LEU A 18 -18.97 -2.12 -14.52
C LEU A 18 -18.42 -2.43 -13.11
N GLY A 19 -19.17 -2.09 -12.05
CA GLY A 19 -18.74 -2.16 -10.66
C GLY A 19 -17.88 -0.95 -10.23
N PHE A 20 -17.93 0.17 -10.98
CA PHE A 20 -17.17 1.38 -10.63
C PHE A 20 -17.79 2.10 -9.41
N ASP A 21 -19.08 1.97 -9.18
CA ASP A 21 -19.78 2.40 -7.97
C ASP A 21 -19.05 1.96 -6.69
N ARG A 22 -18.58 0.70 -6.65
CA ARG A 22 -17.78 0.18 -5.54
C ARG A 22 -16.39 0.81 -5.46
N VAL A 23 -15.75 1.06 -6.61
CA VAL A 23 -14.45 1.75 -6.63
C VAL A 23 -14.61 3.17 -6.13
N ARG A 24 -15.67 3.87 -6.53
CA ARG A 24 -16.05 5.21 -6.07
C ARG A 24 -16.24 5.21 -4.54
N THR A 25 -16.97 4.22 -4.00
CA THR A 25 -17.14 4.03 -2.56
C THR A 25 -15.78 3.86 -1.85
N PHE A 26 -14.85 3.08 -2.41
CA PHE A 26 -13.53 2.92 -1.79
C PHE A 26 -12.71 4.21 -1.76
N VAL A 27 -12.91 5.12 -2.70
CA VAL A 27 -12.28 6.44 -2.65
C VAL A 27 -12.98 7.29 -1.59
N ALA A 28 -14.31 7.33 -1.58
CA ALA A 28 -15.10 8.11 -0.62
C ALA A 28 -14.83 7.70 0.84
N ASP A 29 -14.72 6.39 1.12
CA ASP A 29 -14.40 5.84 2.46
C ASP A 29 -13.04 6.29 3.00
N ARG A 30 -12.14 6.78 2.13
CA ARG A 30 -10.80 7.27 2.50
C ARG A 30 -10.70 8.78 2.56
N CYS A 31 -11.72 9.48 2.12
CA CYS A 31 -11.79 10.93 2.25
C CYS A 31 -12.08 11.30 3.71
N SER A 32 -11.41 12.32 4.21
CA SER A 32 -11.57 12.86 5.56
C SER A 32 -12.51 14.06 5.58
N THR A 33 -12.64 14.76 4.46
CA THR A 33 -13.42 15.98 4.31
C THR A 33 -14.69 15.75 3.49
N GLU A 34 -15.78 16.48 3.82
CA GLU A 34 -17.02 16.45 3.05
C GLU A 34 -16.81 17.00 1.63
N TYR A 35 -15.92 18.00 1.49
CA TYR A 35 -15.49 18.49 0.20
C TYR A 35 -14.92 17.39 -0.69
N ALA A 36 -14.00 16.58 -0.18
CA ALA A 36 -13.41 15.48 -0.94
C ALA A 36 -14.46 14.40 -1.30
N VAL A 37 -15.37 14.08 -0.38
CA VAL A 37 -16.51 13.17 -0.65
C VAL A 37 -17.40 13.73 -1.78
N THR A 38 -17.70 15.02 -1.73
CA THR A 38 -18.47 15.68 -2.80
C THR A 38 -17.73 15.62 -4.12
N ARG A 39 -16.40 15.88 -4.14
CA ARG A 39 -15.58 15.70 -5.34
C ARG A 39 -15.64 14.28 -5.91
N VAL A 40 -15.64 13.25 -5.06
CA VAL A 40 -15.81 11.84 -5.50
C VAL A 40 -17.14 11.65 -6.22
N THR A 41 -18.22 12.27 -5.76
CA THR A 41 -19.55 12.13 -6.37
C THR A 41 -19.72 12.98 -7.63
N GLU A 42 -19.09 14.15 -7.70
CA GLU A 42 -19.17 15.08 -8.82
C GLU A 42 -18.23 14.77 -9.97
N GLU A 43 -17.08 14.11 -9.67
CA GLU A 43 -16.07 13.77 -10.67
C GLU A 43 -16.66 12.81 -11.72
N ARG A 44 -16.56 13.21 -12.99
CA ARG A 44 -17.14 12.50 -14.12
C ARG A 44 -16.07 11.91 -15.03
N PHE A 45 -16.48 10.88 -15.75
CA PHE A 45 -15.76 10.36 -16.90
C PHE A 45 -15.41 11.51 -17.87
N SER A 46 -14.18 11.55 -18.36
CA SER A 46 -13.70 12.58 -19.29
C SER A 46 -13.28 11.95 -20.62
N ASN A 47 -13.57 12.62 -21.72
CA ASN A 47 -13.06 12.30 -23.05
C ASN A 47 -12.00 13.31 -23.56
N ASP A 48 -11.57 14.25 -22.71
CA ASP A 48 -10.45 15.15 -23.03
C ASP A 48 -9.12 14.54 -22.57
N PRO A 49 -8.21 14.19 -23.51
CA PRO A 49 -6.89 13.63 -23.17
C PRO A 49 -6.03 14.52 -22.27
N LYS A 50 -6.24 15.85 -22.32
CA LYS A 50 -5.49 16.80 -21.48
C LYS A 50 -5.94 16.69 -20.02
N VAL A 51 -7.25 16.68 -19.80
CA VAL A 51 -7.85 16.54 -18.47
C VAL A 51 -7.47 15.18 -17.86
N ILE A 52 -7.56 14.11 -18.65
CA ILE A 52 -7.18 12.78 -18.18
C ILE A 52 -5.70 12.73 -17.79
N ARG A 53 -4.81 13.29 -18.63
CA ARG A 53 -3.36 13.34 -18.35
C ARG A 53 -3.06 14.10 -17.07
N GLU A 54 -3.70 15.23 -16.85
CA GLU A 54 -3.52 16.03 -15.64
C GLU A 54 -4.01 15.28 -14.39
N ARG A 55 -5.21 14.69 -14.44
CA ARG A 55 -5.77 13.88 -13.33
C ARG A 55 -4.89 12.68 -12.99
N LEU A 56 -4.40 11.97 -14.00
CA LEU A 56 -3.49 10.83 -13.81
C LEU A 56 -2.15 11.25 -13.22
N ALA A 57 -1.58 12.35 -13.73
CA ALA A 57 -0.31 12.87 -13.25
C ALA A 57 -0.40 13.30 -11.78
N LEU A 58 -1.45 14.03 -11.39
CA LEU A 58 -1.69 14.42 -9.99
C LEU A 58 -1.86 13.19 -9.09
N THR A 59 -2.62 12.19 -9.55
CA THR A 59 -2.84 10.96 -8.77
C THR A 59 -1.56 10.13 -8.64
N ASP A 60 -0.73 10.05 -9.69
CA ASP A 60 0.52 9.29 -9.66
C ASP A 60 1.59 9.98 -8.80
N GLU A 61 1.73 11.31 -8.92
CA GLU A 61 2.60 12.09 -8.03
C GLU A 61 2.19 11.92 -6.56
N MET A 62 0.89 11.98 -6.26
CA MET A 62 0.39 11.76 -4.89
C MET A 62 0.64 10.33 -4.42
N ARG A 63 0.48 9.32 -5.29
CA ARG A 63 0.80 7.92 -4.97
C ARG A 63 2.28 7.76 -4.59
N LEU A 64 3.18 8.43 -5.33
CA LEU A 64 4.62 8.40 -5.02
C LEU A 64 4.91 9.09 -3.69
N ILE A 65 4.27 10.23 -3.42
CA ILE A 65 4.40 10.94 -2.15
C ILE A 65 3.96 10.05 -0.99
N VAL A 66 2.75 9.47 -1.06
CA VAL A 66 2.23 8.58 0.01
C VAL A 66 3.11 7.34 0.21
N MET A 67 3.83 6.90 -0.84
CA MET A 67 4.70 5.73 -0.77
C MET A 67 6.09 6.03 -0.20
N PHE A 68 6.67 7.18 -0.49
CA PHE A 68 8.09 7.46 -0.26
C PHE A 68 8.39 8.64 0.66
N GLU A 69 7.44 9.55 0.88
CA GLU A 69 7.67 10.78 1.63
C GLU A 69 7.10 10.69 3.05
N GLU A 70 7.95 10.38 4.03
CA GLU A 70 7.54 10.25 5.44
C GLU A 70 7.06 11.58 6.06
N ASN A 71 7.53 12.71 5.56
CA ASN A 71 7.22 14.04 6.10
C ASN A 71 5.95 14.67 5.50
N PHE A 72 5.28 13.98 4.57
CA PHE A 72 4.04 14.49 4.01
C PHE A 72 2.90 14.39 5.03
N PRO A 73 2.15 15.46 5.30
CA PRO A 73 1.04 15.41 6.24
C PRO A 73 -0.15 14.65 5.66
N THR A 74 -0.34 13.41 6.11
CA THR A 74 -1.46 12.53 5.69
C THR A 74 -2.70 12.64 6.57
N ASN A 75 -2.69 13.52 7.56
CA ASN A 75 -3.79 13.73 8.51
C ASN A 75 -3.97 15.22 8.80
N GLY A 76 -5.06 15.55 9.48
CA GLY A 76 -5.39 16.94 9.81
C GLY A 76 -6.20 17.64 8.71
N TYR A 77 -6.74 16.87 7.76
CA TYR A 77 -7.69 17.40 6.78
C TYR A 77 -9.06 17.55 7.44
N ILE A 78 -9.51 18.80 7.60
CA ILE A 78 -10.73 19.15 8.31
C ILE A 78 -11.55 20.12 7.49
N ASP A 79 -12.86 19.88 7.41
CA ASP A 79 -13.79 20.82 6.79
C ASP A 79 -13.97 22.07 7.63
N CYS A 80 -13.79 23.19 6.95
CA CYS A 80 -13.94 24.52 7.51
C CYS A 80 -14.89 25.41 6.68
N LEU A 81 -15.38 24.94 5.55
CA LEU A 81 -16.22 25.73 4.63
C LEU A 81 -17.57 26.10 5.24
N ASP A 82 -18.12 25.24 6.11
CA ASP A 82 -19.40 25.42 6.80
C ASP A 82 -19.46 26.69 7.64
N PHE A 83 -18.37 27.07 8.32
CA PHE A 83 -18.27 28.28 9.13
C PHE A 83 -17.50 29.44 8.43
N LEU A 84 -16.58 29.14 7.52
CA LEU A 84 -15.84 30.18 6.78
C LEU A 84 -16.75 30.99 5.86
N LYS A 85 -17.64 30.34 5.09
CA LYS A 85 -18.60 31.05 4.22
C LYS A 85 -19.52 32.02 4.98
N PRO A 86 -20.14 31.66 6.13
CA PRO A 86 -20.89 32.59 6.95
C PRO A 86 -20.02 33.72 7.55
N LEU A 87 -18.73 33.45 7.82
CA LEU A 87 -17.82 34.40 8.46
C LEU A 87 -17.48 35.63 7.58
N GLU A 88 -17.72 35.53 6.26
CA GLU A 88 -17.65 36.70 5.36
C GLU A 88 -18.63 37.78 5.75
N LYS A 89 -19.78 37.39 6.34
CA LYS A 89 -20.86 38.35 6.73
C LYS A 89 -20.49 39.05 8.01
N THR A 90 -20.69 40.38 8.04
CA THR A 90 -20.49 41.19 9.22
C THR A 90 -21.47 40.76 10.32
N GLY A 91 -20.98 40.61 11.56
CA GLY A 91 -21.78 40.20 12.70
C GLY A 91 -21.86 38.71 12.96
N TYR A 92 -21.35 37.86 12.06
CA TYR A 92 -21.14 36.44 12.35
C TYR A 92 -19.92 36.27 13.25
N THR A 93 -20.08 35.49 14.30
CA THR A 93 -19.02 35.19 15.28
C THR A 93 -18.70 33.69 15.27
N ILE A 94 -17.42 33.35 15.11
CA ILE A 94 -16.93 31.96 15.16
C ILE A 94 -17.08 31.42 16.60
N ASP A 95 -17.44 30.16 16.73
CA ASP A 95 -17.42 29.44 18.00
C ASP A 95 -16.04 28.84 18.33
N ILE A 96 -15.87 28.36 19.55
CA ILE A 96 -14.60 27.79 20.04
C ILE A 96 -14.20 26.55 19.24
N LEU A 97 -15.14 25.68 18.91
CA LEU A 97 -14.89 24.43 18.18
C LEU A 97 -14.43 24.73 16.76
N SER A 98 -15.12 25.65 16.08
CA SER A 98 -14.77 26.12 14.73
C SER A 98 -13.42 26.84 14.73
N LEU A 99 -13.09 27.59 15.79
CA LEU A 99 -11.77 28.20 15.95
C LEU A 99 -10.66 27.14 16.09
N GLY A 100 -10.93 26.04 16.79
CA GLY A 100 -10.02 24.88 16.86
C GLY A 100 -9.84 24.18 15.53
N LYS A 101 -10.91 24.01 14.76
CA LYS A 101 -10.84 23.50 13.37
C LYS A 101 -9.99 24.41 12.47
N LEU A 102 -10.22 25.73 12.54
CA LEU A 102 -9.46 26.74 11.78
C LEU A 102 -7.96 26.68 12.11
N ARG A 103 -7.61 26.52 13.38
CA ARG A 103 -6.23 26.31 13.82
C ARG A 103 -5.57 25.11 13.11
N THR A 104 -6.25 23.97 13.13
CA THR A 104 -5.77 22.75 12.50
C THR A 104 -5.64 22.92 11.00
N MET A 105 -6.62 23.53 10.35
CA MET A 105 -6.60 23.84 8.93
C MET A 105 -5.37 24.69 8.54
N VAL A 106 -5.17 25.82 9.22
CA VAL A 106 -4.05 26.76 8.96
C VAL A 106 -2.70 26.07 9.20
N GLU A 107 -2.59 25.22 10.22
CA GLU A 107 -1.38 24.43 10.47
C GLU A 107 -1.15 23.40 9.36
N THR A 108 -2.19 22.73 8.88
CA THR A 108 -2.11 21.75 7.79
C THR A 108 -1.71 22.42 6.48
N VAL A 109 -2.32 23.57 6.14
CA VAL A 109 -1.91 24.38 4.97
C VAL A 109 -0.43 24.74 5.06
N ARG A 110 0.04 25.22 6.21
CA ARG A 110 1.45 25.54 6.42
C ARG A 110 2.36 24.33 6.23
N LYS A 111 1.98 23.16 6.74
CA LYS A 111 2.75 21.92 6.56
C LYS A 111 2.82 21.52 5.09
N LEU A 112 1.68 21.54 4.37
CA LEU A 112 1.60 21.23 2.95
C LEU A 112 2.43 22.20 2.09
N THR A 113 2.27 23.50 2.29
CA THR A 113 3.04 24.51 1.55
C THR A 113 4.55 24.39 1.81
N ASN A 114 4.96 24.19 3.06
CA ASN A 114 6.36 23.97 3.40
C ASN A 114 6.91 22.68 2.78
N PHE A 115 6.13 21.60 2.78
CA PHE A 115 6.52 20.35 2.11
C PHE A 115 6.82 20.61 0.63
N PHE A 116 5.87 21.17 -0.12
CA PHE A 116 6.05 21.41 -1.55
C PHE A 116 7.13 22.46 -1.86
N MET A 117 7.36 23.45 -0.99
CA MET A 117 8.49 24.37 -1.11
C MET A 117 9.84 23.69 -0.90
N SER A 118 9.92 22.70 -0.03
CA SER A 118 11.17 21.98 0.26
C SER A 118 11.57 20.98 -0.84
N ILE A 119 10.63 20.58 -1.69
CA ILE A 119 10.83 19.62 -2.79
C ILE A 119 11.60 20.29 -3.92
N LYS A 120 12.61 19.59 -4.46
CA LYS A 120 13.40 20.04 -5.63
C LYS A 120 12.50 20.24 -6.85
N ASP A 121 12.86 21.22 -7.67
CA ASP A 121 12.15 21.47 -8.93
C ASP A 121 12.24 20.25 -9.86
N GLY A 122 11.11 19.92 -10.49
CA GLY A 122 10.98 18.76 -11.37
C GLY A 122 10.56 17.45 -10.68
N VAL A 123 10.57 17.40 -9.33
CA VAL A 123 9.98 16.29 -8.57
C VAL A 123 8.54 16.68 -8.23
N TYR A 124 7.52 15.96 -8.55
CA TYR A 124 6.11 16.30 -8.35
C TYR A 124 5.67 17.67 -8.93
N PRO A 125 5.91 17.94 -10.22
CA PRO A 125 5.71 19.28 -10.80
C PRO A 125 4.25 19.72 -10.83
N ASN A 126 3.28 18.79 -10.96
CA ASN A 126 1.86 19.11 -11.04
C ASN A 126 1.30 19.47 -9.66
N LEU A 127 1.61 18.71 -8.61
CA LEU A 127 1.22 19.01 -7.24
C LEU A 127 1.90 20.30 -6.74
N LYS A 128 3.17 20.53 -7.09
CA LYS A 128 3.88 21.75 -6.75
C LYS A 128 3.22 22.97 -7.40
N ARG A 129 2.81 22.86 -8.67
CA ARG A 129 2.07 23.92 -9.38
C ARG A 129 0.70 24.18 -8.75
N MET A 130 -0.02 23.14 -8.32
CA MET A 130 -1.31 23.26 -7.63
C MET A 130 -1.16 23.95 -6.27
N SER A 131 -0.06 23.72 -5.57
CA SER A 131 0.21 24.28 -4.24
C SER A 131 0.78 25.72 -4.29
N ALA A 132 1.32 26.15 -5.42
CA ALA A 132 2.01 27.44 -5.54
C ALA A 132 1.14 28.69 -5.21
N PRO A 133 -0.17 28.75 -5.56
CA PRO A 133 -1.02 29.89 -5.24
C PRO A 133 -1.52 29.91 -3.79
N VAL A 134 -1.28 28.86 -3.00
CA VAL A 134 -1.83 28.72 -1.65
C VAL A 134 -1.01 29.52 -0.64
N LEU A 135 -1.69 30.39 0.09
CA LEU A 135 -1.08 31.27 1.08
C LEU A 135 -0.99 30.58 2.45
N SER A 136 0.04 30.92 3.21
CA SER A 136 0.14 30.60 4.63
C SER A 136 -0.31 31.77 5.50
N PHE A 137 -0.88 31.50 6.67
CA PHE A 137 -1.53 32.49 7.53
C PHE A 137 -0.85 32.57 8.92
N PRO A 138 0.42 33.00 9.02
CA PRO A 138 1.14 33.01 10.29
C PRO A 138 0.52 33.99 11.31
N GLU A 139 -0.09 35.07 10.86
CA GLU A 139 -0.76 36.04 11.74
C GLU A 139 -2.04 35.47 12.32
N VAL A 140 -2.85 34.81 11.50
CA VAL A 140 -4.07 34.13 11.94
C VAL A 140 -3.72 33.03 12.95
N GLN A 141 -2.72 32.20 12.64
CA GLN A 141 -2.26 31.16 13.56
C GLN A 141 -1.79 31.73 14.89
N ARG A 142 -0.97 32.78 14.87
CA ARG A 142 -0.50 33.44 16.08
C ARG A 142 -1.65 33.98 16.92
N ARG A 143 -2.65 34.59 16.29
CA ARG A 143 -3.81 35.13 16.99
C ARG A 143 -4.69 34.02 17.60
N ILE A 144 -4.89 32.89 16.90
CA ILE A 144 -5.56 31.71 17.45
C ILE A 144 -4.78 31.16 18.65
N ASP A 145 -3.46 31.06 18.54
CA ASP A 145 -2.60 30.55 19.62
C ASP A 145 -2.55 31.46 20.86
N GLN A 146 -2.91 32.75 20.71
CA GLN A 146 -3.12 33.63 21.86
C GLN A 146 -4.41 33.33 22.59
N ILE A 147 -5.45 32.88 21.85
CA ILE A 147 -6.79 32.61 22.39
C ILE A 147 -6.90 31.17 22.93
N LEU A 148 -6.48 30.17 22.14
CA LEU A 148 -6.62 28.74 22.49
C LEU A 148 -5.34 28.18 23.09
N ASP A 149 -5.51 27.27 24.05
CA ASP A 149 -4.45 26.43 24.56
C ASP A 149 -4.20 25.20 23.64
N LYS A 150 -3.33 24.28 24.09
CA LYS A 150 -3.01 23.04 23.34
C LYS A 150 -4.15 22.03 23.30
N PHE A 151 -5.15 22.16 24.18
CA PHE A 151 -6.30 21.27 24.25
C PHE A 151 -7.53 21.83 23.51
N GLY A 152 -7.45 23.08 23.06
CA GLY A 152 -8.54 23.76 22.35
C GLY A 152 -9.44 24.60 23.26
N ASP A 153 -9.09 24.75 24.54
CA ASP A 153 -9.81 25.60 25.47
C ASP A 153 -9.30 27.04 25.41
N VAL A 154 -10.19 27.99 25.75
CA VAL A 154 -9.81 29.41 25.81
C VAL A 154 -8.86 29.63 26.97
N LYS A 155 -7.66 30.17 26.69
CA LYS A 155 -6.66 30.47 27.70
C LYS A 155 -7.14 31.51 28.69
N ASP A 156 -6.74 31.37 29.94
CA ASP A 156 -6.98 32.42 30.97
C ASP A 156 -6.39 33.76 30.52
N THR A 157 -5.30 33.74 29.80
CA THR A 157 -4.58 34.94 29.31
C THR A 157 -5.07 35.43 27.94
N ALA A 158 -6.20 34.92 27.42
CA ALA A 158 -6.77 35.38 26.15
C ALA A 158 -7.23 36.85 26.23
N SER A 159 -7.62 37.34 27.42
CA SER A 159 -7.73 38.75 27.73
C SER A 159 -7.43 39.00 29.23
N ASP A 160 -7.01 40.20 29.58
CA ASP A 160 -6.78 40.58 30.99
C ASP A 160 -8.06 40.47 31.80
N LYS A 161 -9.21 40.84 31.22
CA LYS A 161 -10.50 40.74 31.85
C LYS A 161 -10.94 39.30 32.15
N LEU A 162 -10.68 38.36 31.22
CA LEU A 162 -10.97 36.95 31.41
C LEU A 162 -10.12 36.36 32.54
N LEU A 163 -8.83 36.77 32.59
CA LEU A 163 -7.92 36.34 33.66
C LEU A 163 -8.39 36.83 35.02
N GLU A 164 -8.89 38.09 35.12
CA GLU A 164 -9.44 38.63 36.34
C GLU A 164 -10.71 37.86 36.79
N ILE A 165 -11.65 37.60 35.84
CA ILE A 165 -12.89 36.88 36.11
C ILE A 165 -12.58 35.46 36.63
N ARG A 166 -11.73 34.71 35.95
CA ARG A 166 -11.37 33.34 36.34
C ARG A 166 -10.62 33.27 37.66
N ARG A 167 -9.79 34.29 37.99
CA ARG A 167 -9.18 34.43 39.30
C ARG A 167 -10.23 34.73 40.39
N ALA A 168 -11.22 35.59 40.10
CA ALA A 168 -12.31 35.89 41.02
C ALA A 168 -13.14 34.62 41.27
N ILE A 169 -13.50 33.84 40.27
CA ILE A 169 -14.22 32.56 40.41
C ILE A 169 -13.46 31.62 41.35
N LYS A 170 -12.20 31.32 41.07
CA LYS A 170 -11.34 30.44 41.91
C LYS A 170 -11.25 30.93 43.35
N THR A 171 -11.17 32.25 43.53
CA THR A 171 -11.11 32.86 44.87
C THR A 171 -12.42 32.65 45.62
N LYS A 172 -13.59 32.86 44.96
CA LYS A 172 -14.92 32.68 45.54
C LYS A 172 -15.22 31.21 45.82
N GLU A 173 -14.89 30.31 44.92
CA GLU A 173 -15.00 28.86 45.15
C GLU A 173 -14.19 28.41 46.38
N GLY A 174 -12.96 28.90 46.53
CA GLY A 174 -12.12 28.65 47.69
C GLY A 174 -12.69 29.28 49.00
N ALA A 175 -13.45 30.39 48.86
CA ALA A 175 -14.07 31.05 49.99
C ALA A 175 -15.32 30.27 50.47
N ILE A 176 -16.10 29.63 49.59
CA ILE A 176 -17.26 28.80 49.93
C ILE A 176 -16.89 27.74 50.97
N SER A 177 -15.90 26.92 50.65
CA SER A 177 -15.45 25.80 51.54
C SER A 177 -14.96 26.32 52.91
N LYS A 178 -14.20 27.42 52.88
CA LYS A 178 -13.70 28.05 54.12
C LYS A 178 -14.85 28.61 54.96
N ARG A 179 -15.80 29.29 54.33
CA ARG A 179 -16.95 29.91 55.02
C ARG A 179 -17.92 28.85 55.53
N ALA A 180 -18.20 27.81 54.73
CA ALA A 180 -19.06 26.70 55.17
C ALA A 180 -18.49 26.01 56.41
N ASN A 181 -17.17 25.74 56.42
CA ASN A 181 -16.48 25.18 57.60
C ASN A 181 -16.49 26.12 58.80
N ALA A 182 -16.37 27.45 58.62
CA ALA A 182 -16.46 28.43 59.69
C ALA A 182 -17.86 28.46 60.30
N ILE A 183 -18.92 28.48 59.48
CA ILE A 183 -20.31 28.43 59.92
C ILE A 183 -20.60 27.11 60.63
N LEU A 184 -20.11 25.96 60.12
CA LEU A 184 -20.26 24.66 60.78
C LEU A 184 -19.67 24.69 62.20
N LYS A 185 -18.38 25.14 62.35
CA LYS A 185 -17.73 25.26 63.66
C LYS A 185 -18.46 26.18 64.59
N GLN A 186 -19.00 27.30 64.11
CA GLN A 186 -19.80 28.21 64.91
C GLN A 186 -21.10 27.56 65.33
N ALA A 187 -21.78 26.83 64.44
CA ALA A 187 -23.01 26.08 64.74
C ALA A 187 -22.78 24.95 65.75
N GLN A 188 -21.61 24.27 65.68
CA GLN A 188 -21.18 23.28 66.68
C GLN A 188 -20.97 23.95 68.05
N ALA A 189 -20.28 25.06 68.11
CA ALA A 189 -20.03 25.82 69.36
C ALA A 189 -21.32 26.29 70.02
N TYR A 190 -22.37 26.57 69.24
CA TYR A 190 -23.68 26.92 69.77
C TYR A 190 -24.63 25.74 70.04
N GLY A 191 -24.13 24.49 69.88
CA GLY A 191 -24.96 23.30 70.10
C GLY A 191 -26.09 23.11 69.06
N LEU A 192 -26.01 23.69 67.88
CA LEU A 192 -27.04 23.63 66.89
C LEU A 192 -26.83 22.41 65.95
N VAL A 193 -25.59 21.90 65.89
CA VAL A 193 -25.10 20.76 65.14
C VAL A 193 -24.32 19.87 66.12
N ASP A 194 -24.31 18.56 65.86
CA ASP A 194 -23.57 17.60 66.67
C ASP A 194 -22.07 17.85 66.50
N GLU A 195 -21.25 17.63 67.52
CA GLU A 195 -19.80 17.95 67.52
C GLU A 195 -19.02 17.17 66.46
N ASP A 196 -19.47 15.97 66.07
CA ASP A 196 -18.88 15.06 65.11
C ASP A 196 -19.44 15.23 63.68
N ALA A 197 -20.47 16.07 63.52
CA ALA A 197 -21.11 16.29 62.24
C ALA A 197 -20.20 17.08 61.28
N GLY A 198 -20.04 16.56 60.04
CA GLY A 198 -19.32 17.22 58.95
C GLY A 198 -20.28 17.95 57.97
N LEU A 199 -19.70 18.72 57.07
CA LEU A 199 -20.48 19.28 55.96
C LEU A 199 -21.07 18.15 55.10
N SER A 200 -22.31 18.29 54.68
CA SER A 200 -22.98 17.37 53.78
C SER A 200 -23.01 17.97 52.37
N VAL A 201 -22.70 17.14 51.34
CA VAL A 201 -22.84 17.54 49.95
C VAL A 201 -24.06 16.83 49.36
N ARG A 202 -25.03 17.58 48.83
CA ARG A 202 -26.21 17.06 48.12
C ARG A 202 -26.44 17.90 46.87
N ASP A 203 -26.59 17.24 45.74
CA ASP A 203 -26.79 17.89 44.45
C ASP A 203 -25.77 19.00 44.16
N GLY A 204 -24.52 18.81 44.59
CA GLY A 204 -23.42 19.77 44.41
C GLY A 204 -23.38 20.92 45.40
N LYS A 205 -24.37 21.01 46.34
CA LYS A 205 -24.48 22.07 47.36
C LYS A 205 -23.85 21.67 48.68
N LEU A 206 -23.18 22.62 49.32
CA LEU A 206 -22.58 22.46 50.63
C LEU A 206 -23.63 22.81 51.73
N LEU A 207 -24.05 21.80 52.46
CA LEU A 207 -25.12 21.91 53.43
C LEU A 207 -24.60 21.63 54.85
N ILE A 208 -25.18 22.33 55.83
CA ILE A 208 -24.95 22.10 57.23
C ILE A 208 -26.07 21.23 57.78
N PRO A 209 -25.76 20.05 58.35
CA PRO A 209 -26.78 19.21 59.03
C PRO A 209 -27.12 19.77 60.40
N VAL A 210 -28.29 20.39 60.53
CA VAL A 210 -28.76 21.05 61.74
C VAL A 210 -29.86 20.24 62.39
N ASN A 211 -29.94 20.21 63.72
CA ASN A 211 -31.05 19.64 64.39
C ASN A 211 -32.37 20.37 63.98
N SER A 212 -33.40 19.63 63.56
CA SER A 212 -34.66 20.18 63.02
C SER A 212 -35.31 21.21 63.88
N SER A 213 -35.18 21.10 65.19
CA SER A 213 -35.66 22.10 66.19
C SER A 213 -34.90 23.44 66.10
N SER A 214 -33.72 23.44 65.61
CA SER A 214 -32.78 24.58 65.58
C SER A 214 -32.60 25.16 64.14
N LYS A 215 -33.32 24.63 63.17
CA LYS A 215 -33.12 24.99 61.71
C LYS A 215 -33.34 26.50 61.44
N LYS A 216 -34.11 27.23 62.25
CA LYS A 216 -34.31 28.67 62.08
C LYS A 216 -33.19 29.52 62.67
N LYS A 217 -32.27 28.96 63.45
CA LYS A 217 -31.19 29.67 64.09
C LYS A 217 -29.99 29.90 63.18
N ILE A 218 -29.88 29.13 62.08
CA ILE A 218 -28.89 29.38 60.97
C ILE A 218 -29.68 30.13 59.88
N GLN A 219 -29.19 31.32 59.55
CA GLN A 219 -29.74 32.07 58.42
C GLN A 219 -29.42 31.34 57.10
N GLY A 220 -30.46 30.89 56.42
CA GLY A 220 -30.29 30.15 55.21
C GLY A 220 -31.55 29.43 54.73
N PHE A 221 -31.42 28.65 53.68
CA PHE A 221 -32.48 27.87 53.06
C PHE A 221 -32.41 26.40 53.51
N VAL A 222 -33.57 25.85 53.97
CA VAL A 222 -33.63 24.41 54.25
C VAL A 222 -33.79 23.67 52.97
N TYR A 223 -32.70 23.01 52.51
CA TYR A 223 -32.66 22.31 51.26
C TYR A 223 -33.35 20.95 51.34
N ASP A 224 -33.11 20.22 52.46
CA ASP A 224 -33.63 18.86 52.60
C ASP A 224 -33.79 18.53 54.12
N THR A 225 -34.50 17.43 54.42
CA THR A 225 -34.62 16.88 55.77
C THR A 225 -34.32 15.39 55.76
N SER A 226 -33.70 14.87 56.81
CA SER A 226 -33.43 13.42 56.91
C SER A 226 -34.74 12.61 56.92
N ALA A 227 -34.69 11.37 56.49
CA ALA A 227 -35.87 10.47 56.46
C ALA A 227 -36.59 10.33 57.82
N THR A 228 -35.85 10.54 58.90
CA THR A 228 -36.40 10.53 60.27
C THR A 228 -36.95 11.90 60.73
N GLY A 229 -36.78 12.93 59.94
CA GLY A 229 -37.17 14.31 60.26
C GLY A 229 -36.35 15.00 61.40
N LYS A 230 -35.38 14.34 61.98
CA LYS A 230 -34.53 14.84 63.06
C LYS A 230 -33.48 15.86 62.63
N THR A 231 -32.91 15.71 61.42
CA THR A 231 -31.87 16.58 60.88
C THR A 231 -32.38 17.33 59.67
N ALA A 232 -32.21 18.65 59.63
CA ALA A 232 -32.48 19.50 58.50
C ALA A 232 -31.12 19.90 57.85
N PHE A 233 -31.04 19.81 56.55
CA PHE A 233 -29.85 20.22 55.77
C PHE A 233 -30.07 21.67 55.32
N VAL A 234 -29.32 22.59 55.93
CA VAL A 234 -29.45 24.02 55.67
C VAL A 234 -28.32 24.52 54.80
N GLU A 235 -28.67 25.20 53.76
CA GLU A 235 -27.74 26.00 52.94
C GLU A 235 -27.66 27.38 53.56
N PRO A 236 -26.49 27.81 54.08
CA PRO A 236 -26.39 29.12 54.73
C PRO A 236 -26.56 30.26 53.72
N ALA A 237 -27.21 31.35 54.10
CA ALA A 237 -27.44 32.51 53.23
C ALA A 237 -26.11 33.07 52.63
N GLU A 238 -25.07 33.12 53.42
CA GLU A 238 -23.75 33.57 52.96
C GLU A 238 -23.12 32.67 51.91
N ILE A 239 -23.44 31.37 51.92
CA ILE A 239 -23.02 30.43 50.87
C ILE A 239 -23.84 30.67 49.60
N ILE A 240 -25.14 30.86 49.73
CA ILE A 240 -26.02 31.20 48.60
C ILE A 240 -25.59 32.51 47.94
N GLU A 241 -25.19 33.50 48.71
CA GLU A 241 -24.65 34.77 48.15
C GLU A 241 -23.39 34.55 47.35
N LEU A 242 -22.42 33.75 47.86
CA LEU A 242 -21.19 33.42 47.16
C LEU A 242 -21.46 32.60 45.89
N GLU A 243 -22.40 31.64 45.93
CA GLU A 243 -22.82 30.87 44.77
C GLU A 243 -23.46 31.75 43.70
N ASN A 244 -24.32 32.69 44.08
CA ASN A 244 -24.93 33.68 43.16
C ASN A 244 -23.88 34.59 42.53
N GLU A 245 -22.86 34.99 43.28
CA GLU A 245 -21.74 35.77 42.74
C GLU A 245 -20.93 34.93 41.72
N ILE A 246 -20.71 33.63 41.99
CA ILE A 246 -20.04 32.74 41.05
C ILE A 246 -20.87 32.56 39.79
N VAL A 247 -22.19 32.38 39.90
CA VAL A 247 -23.09 32.31 38.73
C VAL A 247 -22.99 33.57 37.87
N THR A 248 -22.94 34.75 38.50
CA THR A 248 -22.78 36.03 37.81
C THR A 248 -21.40 36.09 37.12
N LEU A 249 -20.34 35.67 37.80
CA LEU A 249 -18.98 35.62 37.21
C LEU A 249 -18.89 34.64 36.04
N HIS A 250 -19.57 33.49 36.07
CA HIS A 250 -19.65 32.61 34.92
C HIS A 250 -20.42 33.20 33.75
N ALA A 251 -21.48 33.98 34.01
CA ALA A 251 -22.16 34.75 32.97
C ALA A 251 -21.23 35.81 32.34
N ASP A 252 -20.45 36.51 33.18
CA ASP A 252 -19.46 37.48 32.74
C ASP A 252 -18.31 36.81 31.95
N GLU A 253 -17.87 35.62 32.38
CA GLU A 253 -16.89 34.80 31.68
C GLU A 253 -17.38 34.44 30.26
N ALA A 254 -18.62 33.92 30.17
CA ALA A 254 -19.21 33.55 28.87
C ALA A 254 -19.34 34.78 27.95
N GLN A 255 -19.75 35.93 28.50
CA GLN A 255 -19.85 37.18 27.74
C GLN A 255 -18.46 37.64 27.24
N GLU A 256 -17.44 37.56 28.10
CA GLU A 256 -16.06 37.95 27.71
C GLU A 256 -15.50 37.03 26.65
N ILE A 257 -15.73 35.70 26.74
CA ILE A 257 -15.36 34.75 25.70
C ILE A 257 -16.02 35.11 24.37
N GLN A 258 -17.33 35.42 24.38
CA GLN A 258 -18.02 35.86 23.14
C GLN A 258 -17.39 37.14 22.57
N ARG A 259 -17.01 38.10 23.42
CA ARG A 259 -16.33 39.32 22.98
C ARG A 259 -14.96 39.02 22.32
N ILE A 260 -14.19 38.10 22.88
CA ILE A 260 -12.90 37.68 22.31
C ILE A 260 -13.11 37.02 20.96
N LEU A 261 -14.10 36.12 20.84
CA LEU A 261 -14.41 35.43 19.58
C LEU A 261 -14.95 36.40 18.52
N ALA A 262 -15.76 37.38 18.89
CA ALA A 262 -16.21 38.43 17.98
C ALA A 262 -15.05 39.28 17.46
N ALA A 263 -14.17 39.73 18.34
CA ALA A 263 -12.97 40.47 17.95
C ALA A 263 -12.04 39.68 17.05
N PHE A 264 -11.91 38.34 17.27
CA PHE A 264 -11.20 37.45 16.39
C PHE A 264 -11.90 37.34 15.03
N SER A 265 -13.22 37.21 15.01
CA SER A 265 -14.01 37.11 13.79
C SER A 265 -13.83 38.34 12.90
N ASP A 266 -13.85 39.55 13.50
CA ASP A 266 -13.60 40.79 12.77
C ASP A 266 -12.16 40.87 12.24
N PHE A 267 -11.18 40.40 13.03
CA PHE A 267 -9.76 40.34 12.61
C PHE A 267 -9.56 39.40 11.45
N VAL A 268 -10.16 38.21 11.43
CA VAL A 268 -9.92 37.17 10.42
C VAL A 268 -10.72 37.42 9.13
N ARG A 269 -11.78 38.23 9.16
CA ARG A 269 -12.69 38.48 8.02
C ARG A 269 -11.99 38.89 6.73
N PRO A 270 -10.97 39.77 6.72
CA PRO A 270 -10.22 40.10 5.49
C PRO A 270 -9.49 38.90 4.86
N TYR A 271 -9.17 37.87 5.65
CA TYR A 271 -8.46 36.68 5.20
C TYR A 271 -9.40 35.56 4.72
N VAL A 272 -10.74 35.70 4.95
CA VAL A 272 -11.71 34.62 4.70
C VAL A 272 -11.70 34.15 3.25
N PRO A 273 -11.63 34.99 2.21
CA PRO A 273 -11.57 34.49 0.83
C PRO A 273 -10.37 33.57 0.58
N ASP A 274 -9.19 33.92 1.09
CA ASP A 274 -7.97 33.13 0.95
C ASP A 274 -8.02 31.87 1.84
N LEU A 275 -8.69 31.92 2.98
CA LEU A 275 -8.92 30.77 3.83
C LEU A 275 -9.89 29.77 3.18
N ILE A 276 -10.91 30.24 2.45
CA ILE A 276 -11.82 29.38 1.67
C ILE A 276 -11.03 28.67 0.57
N ASN A 277 -10.23 29.40 -0.22
CA ASN A 277 -9.36 28.81 -1.24
C ASN A 277 -8.43 27.75 -0.64
N SER A 278 -7.91 27.99 0.56
CA SER A 278 -7.05 27.04 1.26
C SER A 278 -7.80 25.82 1.82
N ALA A 279 -9.05 25.98 2.24
CA ALA A 279 -9.92 24.88 2.65
C ALA A 279 -10.28 23.98 1.44
N GLU A 280 -10.60 24.58 0.30
CA GLU A 280 -10.83 23.86 -0.96
C GLU A 280 -9.57 23.11 -1.42
N TYR A 281 -8.40 23.76 -1.32
CA TYR A 281 -7.13 23.11 -1.60
C TYR A 281 -6.86 21.88 -0.71
N ILE A 282 -7.14 21.96 0.60
CA ILE A 282 -7.05 20.80 1.50
C ILE A 282 -7.98 19.69 1.05
N GLY A 283 -9.20 20.03 0.66
CA GLY A 283 -10.16 19.06 0.14
C GLY A 283 -9.69 18.39 -1.14
N GLU A 284 -9.08 19.12 -2.08
CA GLU A 284 -8.47 18.53 -3.28
C GLU A 284 -7.27 17.62 -2.94
N ILE A 285 -6.42 18.00 -1.99
CA ILE A 285 -5.32 17.15 -1.51
C ILE A 285 -5.87 15.88 -0.86
N ASP A 286 -6.91 15.97 -0.02
CA ASP A 286 -7.56 14.81 0.61
C ASP A 286 -8.13 13.86 -0.44
N PHE A 287 -8.82 14.39 -1.46
CA PHE A 287 -9.32 13.60 -2.60
C PHE A 287 -8.19 12.88 -3.35
N LEU A 288 -7.06 13.57 -3.61
CA LEU A 288 -5.91 12.97 -4.28
C LEU A 288 -5.22 11.91 -3.41
N VAL A 289 -5.12 12.14 -2.10
CA VAL A 289 -4.60 11.15 -1.13
C VAL A 289 -5.48 9.91 -1.11
N ALA A 290 -6.81 10.07 -1.08
CA ALA A 290 -7.76 8.96 -1.12
C ALA A 290 -7.61 8.14 -2.41
N LYS A 291 -7.51 8.78 -3.59
CA LYS A 291 -7.22 8.11 -4.87
C LYS A 291 -5.88 7.37 -4.86
N ALA A 292 -4.84 8.00 -4.31
CA ALA A 292 -3.51 7.41 -4.20
C ALA A 292 -3.50 6.16 -3.29
N GLN A 293 -4.18 6.20 -2.16
CA GLN A 293 -4.32 5.06 -1.26
C GLN A 293 -5.07 3.89 -1.93
N VAL A 294 -6.15 4.18 -2.67
CA VAL A 294 -6.87 3.15 -3.46
C VAL A 294 -5.95 2.56 -4.53
N ALA A 295 -5.15 3.41 -5.20
CA ALA A 295 -4.18 2.95 -6.21
C ALA A 295 -3.12 2.02 -5.59
N LEU A 296 -2.64 2.31 -4.38
CA LEU A 296 -1.70 1.44 -3.65
C LEU A 296 -2.34 0.10 -3.28
N ASP A 297 -3.58 0.11 -2.78
CA ASP A 297 -4.33 -1.12 -2.46
C ASP A 297 -4.51 -2.03 -3.68
N PHE A 298 -4.77 -1.44 -4.85
CA PHE A 298 -4.93 -2.15 -6.11
C PHE A 298 -3.61 -2.45 -6.82
N LYS A 299 -2.47 -1.99 -6.28
CA LYS A 299 -1.16 -2.06 -6.93
C LYS A 299 -1.24 -1.50 -8.36
N ALA A 300 -1.86 -0.35 -8.47
CA ALA A 300 -2.13 0.34 -9.71
C ALA A 300 -0.98 1.28 -10.10
N GLY A 301 -0.81 1.50 -11.41
CA GLY A 301 0.15 2.43 -11.98
C GLY A 301 -0.50 3.29 -13.07
N ALA A 302 0.20 4.33 -13.52
CA ALA A 302 -0.26 5.20 -14.58
C ALA A 302 -0.06 4.52 -15.94
N PRO A 303 -1.14 4.30 -16.73
CA PRO A 303 -1.00 3.82 -18.09
C PRO A 303 -0.60 4.96 -19.03
N ILE A 304 -0.10 4.60 -20.20
CA ILE A 304 0.24 5.53 -21.27
C ILE A 304 -1.05 5.87 -22.05
N ILE A 305 -1.27 7.15 -22.33
CA ILE A 305 -2.35 7.57 -23.23
C ILE A 305 -1.92 7.27 -24.66
N SER A 306 -2.71 6.47 -25.37
CA SER A 306 -2.45 6.09 -26.76
C SER A 306 -2.91 7.16 -27.74
N ASP A 307 -1.99 7.68 -28.54
CA ASP A 307 -2.31 8.67 -29.56
C ASP A 307 -2.68 8.01 -30.93
N ASN A 308 -2.40 6.70 -31.09
CA ASN A 308 -2.61 5.94 -32.31
C ASN A 308 -3.87 5.06 -32.31
N GLY A 309 -4.72 5.20 -31.29
CA GLY A 309 -5.93 4.40 -31.10
C GLY A 309 -5.69 2.94 -30.68
N GLU A 310 -4.46 2.55 -30.31
CA GLU A 310 -4.17 1.21 -29.83
C GLU A 310 -4.55 1.07 -28.35
N MET A 311 -5.37 0.06 -28.03
CA MET A 311 -5.60 -0.41 -26.66
C MET A 311 -4.70 -1.61 -26.40
N ASN A 312 -3.77 -1.49 -25.47
CA ASN A 312 -2.82 -2.54 -25.11
C ASN A 312 -2.76 -2.72 -23.60
N LEU A 313 -3.73 -3.42 -23.06
CA LEU A 313 -3.78 -3.81 -21.65
C LEU A 313 -2.84 -4.98 -21.41
N ARG A 314 -1.80 -4.77 -20.62
CA ARG A 314 -0.81 -5.79 -20.25
C ARG A 314 -0.96 -6.18 -18.80
N LYS A 315 -1.14 -7.48 -18.54
CA LYS A 315 -1.30 -8.04 -17.18
C LYS A 315 -2.36 -7.31 -16.36
N ALA A 316 -3.46 -6.96 -17.00
CA ALA A 316 -4.59 -6.31 -16.36
C ALA A 316 -5.24 -7.23 -15.32
N ARG A 317 -5.57 -6.69 -14.15
CA ARG A 317 -6.19 -7.39 -13.03
C ARG A 317 -7.48 -6.68 -12.67
N HIS A 318 -8.55 -7.44 -12.41
CA HIS A 318 -9.81 -6.87 -11.96
C HIS A 318 -9.70 -6.48 -10.48
N PRO A 319 -9.71 -5.18 -10.12
CA PRO A 319 -9.37 -4.74 -8.75
C PRO A 319 -10.30 -5.33 -7.68
N LEU A 320 -11.60 -5.38 -7.95
CA LEU A 320 -12.59 -5.90 -6.99
C LEU A 320 -12.46 -7.41 -6.82
N LEU A 321 -12.23 -8.15 -7.92
CA LEU A 321 -12.01 -9.60 -7.87
C LEU A 321 -10.70 -9.95 -7.18
N GLU A 322 -9.62 -9.23 -7.50
CA GLU A 322 -8.32 -9.44 -6.84
C GLU A 322 -8.43 -9.25 -5.33
N ARG A 323 -9.16 -8.21 -4.88
CA ARG A 323 -9.41 -7.96 -3.46
C ARG A 323 -10.23 -9.09 -2.81
N ALA A 324 -11.25 -9.62 -3.50
CA ALA A 324 -12.03 -10.76 -3.02
C ALA A 324 -11.17 -12.03 -2.90
N LEU A 325 -10.39 -12.35 -3.94
CA LEU A 325 -9.51 -13.53 -3.95
C LEU A 325 -8.39 -13.44 -2.90
N ARG A 326 -7.85 -12.23 -2.62
CA ARG A 326 -6.87 -12.04 -1.54
C ARG A 326 -7.42 -12.44 -0.17
N LYS A 327 -8.71 -12.16 0.12
CA LYS A 327 -9.35 -12.60 1.36
C LYS A 327 -9.38 -14.12 1.47
N GLU A 328 -9.52 -14.83 0.33
CA GLU A 328 -9.48 -16.28 0.22
C GLU A 328 -8.07 -16.86 0.05
N LYS A 329 -7.02 -16.03 0.10
CA LYS A 329 -5.61 -16.40 -0.15
C LYS A 329 -5.38 -17.02 -1.54
N LYS A 330 -6.19 -16.63 -2.52
CA LYS A 330 -6.08 -17.04 -3.93
C LYS A 330 -5.46 -15.92 -4.75
N GLU A 331 -4.71 -16.29 -5.79
CA GLU A 331 -4.12 -15.33 -6.74
C GLU A 331 -5.04 -15.12 -7.94
N ILE A 332 -5.11 -13.87 -8.42
CA ILE A 332 -5.79 -13.55 -9.66
C ILE A 332 -4.91 -13.88 -10.86
N VAL A 333 -5.50 -14.43 -11.90
CA VAL A 333 -4.83 -14.62 -13.20
C VAL A 333 -4.97 -13.33 -14.00
N PRO A 334 -3.88 -12.62 -14.32
CA PRO A 334 -3.97 -11.38 -15.08
C PRO A 334 -4.28 -11.66 -16.55
N VAL A 335 -5.02 -10.75 -17.17
CA VAL A 335 -5.39 -10.81 -18.58
C VAL A 335 -4.60 -9.77 -19.38
N SER A 336 -4.27 -10.09 -20.65
CA SER A 336 -3.67 -9.13 -21.57
C SER A 336 -4.55 -9.05 -22.84
N ILE A 337 -4.90 -7.81 -23.23
CA ILE A 337 -5.77 -7.54 -24.38
C ILE A 337 -5.11 -6.51 -25.26
N ARG A 338 -5.07 -6.78 -26.56
CA ARG A 338 -4.57 -5.83 -27.56
C ARG A 338 -5.62 -5.64 -28.65
N LEU A 339 -6.09 -4.41 -28.79
CA LEU A 339 -6.94 -3.95 -29.89
C LEU A 339 -6.21 -2.86 -30.66
N THR A 340 -6.37 -2.87 -31.97
CA THR A 340 -5.75 -1.90 -32.87
C THR A 340 -6.81 -1.38 -33.84
N PRO A 341 -6.62 -0.25 -34.54
CA PRO A 341 -7.56 0.21 -35.55
C PRO A 341 -7.88 -0.85 -36.64
N ALA A 342 -6.93 -1.77 -36.91
CA ALA A 342 -7.15 -2.85 -37.86
C ALA A 342 -7.85 -4.07 -37.28
N LYS A 343 -7.81 -4.25 -35.96
CA LYS A 343 -8.46 -5.35 -35.21
C LYS A 343 -9.02 -4.76 -33.90
N HIS A 344 -10.18 -4.11 -34.01
CA HIS A 344 -10.76 -3.27 -32.96
C HIS A 344 -11.83 -3.99 -32.12
N ILE A 345 -12.35 -5.16 -32.54
CA ILE A 345 -13.30 -5.95 -31.76
C ILE A 345 -12.66 -7.30 -31.37
N LEU A 346 -12.66 -7.60 -30.05
CA LEU A 346 -12.26 -8.89 -29.51
C LEU A 346 -13.51 -9.74 -29.22
N LEU A 347 -13.67 -10.86 -29.94
CA LEU A 347 -14.75 -11.82 -29.73
C LEU A 347 -14.28 -12.98 -28.86
N ILE A 348 -14.68 -12.98 -27.59
CA ILE A 348 -14.24 -13.99 -26.60
C ILE A 348 -15.20 -15.17 -26.59
N SER A 349 -14.67 -16.38 -26.74
CA SER A 349 -15.42 -17.62 -26.68
C SER A 349 -14.76 -18.65 -25.73
N GLY A 350 -15.50 -19.67 -25.34
CA GLY A 350 -15.06 -20.70 -24.40
C GLY A 350 -16.14 -21.07 -23.37
N PRO A 351 -15.84 -21.93 -22.38
CA PRO A 351 -16.82 -22.33 -21.36
C PRO A 351 -17.26 -21.16 -20.48
N ASN A 352 -18.49 -21.19 -19.93
CA ASN A 352 -19.03 -20.09 -19.10
C ASN A 352 -18.18 -19.86 -17.86
N ALA A 353 -17.73 -20.93 -17.18
CA ALA A 353 -16.85 -20.86 -16.03
C ALA A 353 -15.41 -20.40 -16.37
N GLY A 354 -15.08 -20.13 -17.64
CA GLY A 354 -13.73 -19.77 -18.10
C GLY A 354 -13.28 -18.35 -17.77
N GLY A 355 -14.18 -17.46 -17.31
CA GLY A 355 -13.86 -16.07 -16.96
C GLY A 355 -14.09 -15.06 -18.09
N LYS A 356 -14.93 -15.39 -19.10
CA LYS A 356 -15.27 -14.48 -20.24
C LYS A 356 -15.80 -13.13 -19.76
N SER A 357 -16.87 -13.16 -18.95
CA SER A 357 -17.52 -11.96 -18.42
C SER A 357 -16.60 -11.15 -17.50
N VAL A 358 -15.71 -11.84 -16.76
CA VAL A 358 -14.68 -11.17 -15.94
C VAL A 358 -13.69 -10.43 -16.83
N CYS A 359 -13.23 -11.03 -17.91
CA CYS A 359 -12.33 -10.41 -18.88
C CYS A 359 -12.94 -9.15 -19.49
N LEU A 360 -14.21 -9.23 -19.93
CA LEU A 360 -15.01 -8.14 -20.46
C LEU A 360 -15.18 -7.01 -19.44
N LYS A 361 -15.65 -7.33 -18.23
CA LYS A 361 -15.82 -6.36 -17.14
C LYS A 361 -14.49 -5.72 -16.73
N THR A 362 -13.39 -6.48 -16.72
CA THR A 362 -12.06 -5.93 -16.45
C THR A 362 -11.69 -4.84 -17.44
N THR A 363 -11.91 -5.09 -18.73
CA THR A 363 -11.60 -4.09 -19.78
C THR A 363 -12.40 -2.81 -19.57
N GLY A 364 -13.71 -2.94 -19.36
CA GLY A 364 -14.59 -1.78 -19.17
C GLY A 364 -14.29 -1.00 -17.90
N LEU A 365 -14.13 -1.70 -16.78
CA LEU A 365 -13.83 -1.07 -15.50
C LEU A 365 -12.49 -0.31 -15.54
N LEU A 366 -11.44 -0.92 -16.09
CA LEU A 366 -10.12 -0.27 -16.16
C LEU A 366 -10.13 0.92 -17.13
N GLN A 367 -10.84 0.82 -18.27
CA GLN A 367 -11.01 1.95 -19.18
C GLN A 367 -11.76 3.10 -18.50
N TYR A 368 -12.83 2.79 -17.76
CA TYR A 368 -13.60 3.81 -17.03
C TYR A 368 -12.76 4.47 -15.93
N MET A 369 -12.04 3.66 -15.11
CA MET A 369 -11.12 4.17 -14.09
C MET A 369 -10.07 5.11 -14.68
N PHE A 370 -9.47 4.73 -15.81
CA PHE A 370 -8.48 5.53 -16.52
C PHE A 370 -9.03 6.89 -16.94
N GLN A 371 -10.19 6.94 -17.56
CA GLN A 371 -10.82 8.20 -18.02
C GLN A 371 -11.44 9.01 -16.88
N TRP A 372 -11.72 8.40 -15.75
CA TRP A 372 -12.07 9.10 -14.51
C TRP A 372 -10.83 9.72 -13.81
N GLY A 373 -9.62 9.37 -14.25
CA GLY A 373 -8.36 9.88 -13.71
C GLY A 373 -7.83 9.08 -12.52
N MET A 374 -8.13 7.78 -12.46
CA MET A 374 -7.53 6.84 -11.52
C MET A 374 -6.41 6.03 -12.17
N LEU A 375 -5.42 5.66 -11.40
CA LEU A 375 -4.43 4.66 -11.78
C LEU A 375 -5.08 3.28 -11.85
N ILE A 376 -4.57 2.42 -12.72
CA ILE A 376 -5.17 1.12 -12.99
C ILE A 376 -4.21 -0.04 -12.71
N PRO A 377 -4.71 -1.20 -12.23
CA PRO A 377 -3.90 -2.36 -11.90
C PRO A 377 -3.45 -3.14 -13.15
N THR A 378 -2.51 -2.55 -13.87
CA THR A 378 -1.90 -3.11 -15.10
C THR A 378 -0.38 -2.97 -15.03
N SER A 379 0.32 -3.49 -16.07
CA SER A 379 1.73 -3.14 -16.29
C SER A 379 1.85 -1.67 -16.68
N GLU A 380 2.90 -0.99 -16.24
CA GLU A 380 3.20 0.41 -16.57
C GLU A 380 3.38 0.67 -18.07
N THR A 381 3.63 -0.38 -18.87
CA THR A 381 3.71 -0.33 -20.32
C THR A 381 2.37 -0.55 -21.01
N SER A 382 1.25 -0.46 -20.29
CA SER A 382 -0.09 -0.52 -20.88
C SER A 382 -0.44 0.81 -21.51
N GLU A 383 -1.07 0.74 -22.69
CA GLU A 383 -1.48 1.91 -23.47
C GLU A 383 -2.99 1.85 -23.67
N LEU A 384 -3.68 2.97 -23.43
CA LEU A 384 -5.14 3.07 -23.61
C LEU A 384 -5.50 4.29 -24.45
N PRO A 385 -6.40 4.12 -25.43
CA PRO A 385 -6.98 5.23 -26.15
C PRO A 385 -8.04 5.91 -25.28
N VAL A 386 -8.39 7.13 -25.64
CA VAL A 386 -9.50 7.86 -25.03
C VAL A 386 -10.75 7.66 -25.88
N PHE A 387 -11.80 7.14 -25.28
CA PHE A 387 -13.10 6.95 -25.92
C PHE A 387 -14.06 8.08 -25.55
N ASP A 388 -14.89 8.48 -26.52
CA ASP A 388 -15.95 9.44 -26.26
C ASP A 388 -17.09 8.79 -25.46
N ARG A 389 -17.29 7.48 -25.64
CA ARG A 389 -18.36 6.71 -24.98
C ARG A 389 -17.93 5.29 -24.65
N ILE A 390 -18.48 4.79 -23.55
CA ILE A 390 -18.48 3.37 -23.20
C ILE A 390 -19.92 2.91 -23.14
N MET A 391 -20.28 1.89 -23.90
CA MET A 391 -21.62 1.33 -23.93
C MET A 391 -21.59 -0.13 -23.50
N VAL A 392 -22.54 -0.55 -22.65
CA VAL A 392 -22.55 -1.90 -22.08
C VAL A 392 -23.90 -2.57 -22.22
N SER A 393 -23.87 -3.86 -22.60
CA SER A 393 -24.98 -4.79 -22.51
C SER A 393 -24.49 -6.01 -21.74
N ILE A 394 -24.61 -5.97 -20.42
CA ILE A 394 -24.10 -6.96 -19.47
C ILE A 394 -25.20 -7.30 -18.46
N GLY A 395 -25.43 -8.59 -18.27
CA GLY A 395 -26.40 -9.11 -17.30
C GLY A 395 -27.83 -9.14 -17.82
N ASP A 396 -28.64 -10.00 -17.22
CA ASP A 396 -30.07 -10.04 -17.41
C ASP A 396 -30.70 -8.89 -16.63
N ASP A 397 -31.11 -7.83 -17.30
CA ASP A 397 -31.99 -6.81 -16.72
C ASP A 397 -33.39 -7.44 -16.53
N GLN A 398 -33.50 -8.39 -15.58
CA GLN A 398 -34.78 -8.92 -15.09
C GLN A 398 -35.41 -7.84 -14.19
N ASN A 399 -35.78 -6.72 -14.78
CA ASN A 399 -36.62 -5.75 -14.09
C ASN A 399 -38.06 -6.29 -14.18
N ILE A 400 -38.53 -6.81 -13.05
CA ILE A 400 -39.91 -7.30 -12.88
C ILE A 400 -40.93 -6.18 -13.21
N GLU A 401 -40.50 -4.92 -13.21
CA GLU A 401 -41.34 -3.73 -13.52
C GLU A 401 -41.51 -3.47 -15.04
N ASN A 402 -40.63 -4.02 -15.87
CA ASN A 402 -40.77 -3.93 -17.33
C ASN A 402 -41.00 -5.33 -17.89
N ASP A 403 -42.18 -5.60 -18.42
CA ASP A 403 -42.63 -6.85 -19.08
C ASP A 403 -41.81 -7.23 -20.36
N LEU A 404 -40.63 -6.66 -20.55
CA LEU A 404 -39.74 -6.95 -21.66
C LEU A 404 -38.98 -8.24 -21.41
N SER A 405 -39.08 -9.20 -22.31
CA SER A 405 -38.24 -10.41 -22.27
C SER A 405 -36.75 -10.00 -22.38
N THR A 406 -35.85 -10.80 -21.83
CA THR A 406 -34.38 -10.63 -21.85
C THR A 406 -33.88 -10.29 -23.27
N TYR A 407 -34.47 -10.90 -24.31
CA TYR A 407 -34.11 -10.65 -25.69
C TYR A 407 -34.57 -9.28 -26.22
N SER A 408 -35.73 -8.78 -25.80
CA SER A 408 -36.21 -7.46 -26.19
C SER A 408 -35.35 -6.35 -25.60
N SER A 409 -34.90 -6.49 -24.32
CA SER A 409 -33.96 -5.56 -23.71
C SER A 409 -32.61 -5.57 -24.43
N PHE A 410 -32.11 -6.75 -24.80
CA PHE A 410 -30.91 -6.89 -25.62
C PHE A 410 -31.04 -6.15 -26.95
N LEU A 411 -32.16 -6.31 -27.66
CA LEU A 411 -32.40 -5.62 -28.95
C LEU A 411 -32.47 -4.09 -28.79
N ASP A 412 -33.02 -3.57 -27.72
CA ASP A 412 -33.08 -2.12 -27.46
C ASP A 412 -31.68 -1.56 -27.16
N ASP A 413 -30.84 -2.28 -26.37
CA ASP A 413 -29.44 -1.96 -26.20
C ASP A 413 -28.70 -1.93 -27.55
N MET A 414 -28.91 -2.95 -28.41
CA MET A 414 -28.28 -3.02 -29.73
C MET A 414 -28.74 -1.88 -30.66
N LYS A 415 -30.04 -1.54 -30.65
CA LYS A 415 -30.56 -0.39 -31.37
C LYS A 415 -29.90 0.92 -30.93
N THR A 416 -29.74 1.09 -29.62
CA THR A 416 -29.08 2.27 -29.04
C THR A 416 -27.60 2.33 -29.42
N MET A 417 -26.88 1.20 -29.33
CA MET A 417 -25.49 1.09 -29.74
C MET A 417 -25.32 1.39 -31.23
N LEU A 418 -26.16 0.80 -32.13
CA LEU A 418 -26.12 1.06 -33.55
C LEU A 418 -26.44 2.51 -33.91
N ALA A 419 -27.25 3.20 -33.11
CA ALA A 419 -27.58 4.62 -33.35
C ALA A 419 -26.43 5.56 -32.93
N LYS A 420 -25.64 5.23 -31.94
CA LYS A 420 -24.67 6.15 -31.26
C LYS A 420 -23.21 5.75 -31.39
N ALA A 421 -22.89 4.48 -31.68
CA ALA A 421 -21.53 4.00 -31.71
C ALA A 421 -20.76 4.36 -32.97
N ASP A 422 -19.52 4.79 -32.79
CA ASP A 422 -18.55 5.20 -33.79
C ASP A 422 -17.15 4.64 -33.47
N ASP A 423 -16.13 5.06 -34.21
CA ASP A 423 -14.72 4.66 -34.04
C ASP A 423 -14.07 5.14 -32.71
N LYS A 424 -14.77 5.98 -31.95
CA LYS A 424 -14.36 6.44 -30.60
C LYS A 424 -15.25 5.87 -29.51
N THR A 425 -15.95 4.82 -29.79
CA THR A 425 -16.85 4.14 -28.85
C THR A 425 -16.29 2.77 -28.46
N LEU A 426 -16.30 2.47 -27.16
CA LEU A 426 -16.00 1.12 -26.64
C LEU A 426 -17.31 0.42 -26.27
N ILE A 427 -17.63 -0.70 -26.93
CA ILE A 427 -18.77 -1.55 -26.60
C ILE A 427 -18.36 -2.79 -25.82
N LEU A 428 -19.19 -3.16 -24.85
CA LEU A 428 -19.00 -4.33 -24.00
C LEU A 428 -20.28 -5.14 -23.98
N ILE A 429 -20.29 -6.30 -24.67
CA ILE A 429 -21.50 -7.11 -24.81
C ILE A 429 -21.22 -8.52 -24.27
N ASP A 430 -21.97 -8.94 -23.27
CA ASP A 430 -21.90 -10.30 -22.73
C ASP A 430 -22.99 -11.18 -23.36
N GLU A 431 -22.65 -12.42 -23.65
CA GLU A 431 -23.53 -13.44 -24.26
C GLU A 431 -24.25 -12.98 -25.52
N PHE A 432 -23.53 -12.36 -26.46
CA PHE A 432 -24.05 -11.73 -27.67
C PHE A 432 -24.93 -12.67 -28.51
N GLY A 433 -26.18 -12.26 -28.67
CA GLY A 433 -27.22 -12.98 -29.47
C GLY A 433 -28.02 -13.99 -28.65
N SER A 434 -27.80 -14.16 -27.37
CA SER A 434 -28.53 -15.10 -26.51
C SER A 434 -29.98 -14.65 -26.23
N GLY A 435 -30.81 -15.53 -25.69
CA GLY A 435 -32.18 -15.21 -25.25
C GLY A 435 -33.28 -15.48 -26.27
N THR A 436 -32.95 -16.00 -27.46
CA THR A 436 -33.92 -16.37 -28.51
C THR A 436 -33.54 -17.66 -29.22
N GLU A 437 -34.28 -18.02 -30.24
CA GLU A 437 -33.97 -19.19 -31.09
C GLU A 437 -32.55 -19.07 -31.67
N PRO A 438 -31.66 -20.08 -31.50
CA PRO A 438 -30.24 -20.00 -31.78
C PRO A 438 -29.89 -19.59 -33.23
N ALA A 439 -30.63 -20.05 -34.23
CA ALA A 439 -30.35 -19.72 -35.63
C ALA A 439 -30.68 -18.24 -35.94
N ALA A 440 -31.82 -17.76 -35.49
CA ALA A 440 -32.27 -16.38 -35.69
C ALA A 440 -31.40 -15.42 -34.87
N GLY A 441 -31.17 -15.72 -33.60
CA GLY A 441 -30.30 -14.94 -32.72
C GLY A 441 -28.86 -14.81 -33.23
N GLY A 442 -28.29 -15.89 -33.72
CA GLY A 442 -26.96 -15.93 -34.32
C GLY A 442 -26.87 -15.11 -35.60
N ALA A 443 -27.88 -15.19 -36.51
CA ALA A 443 -27.91 -14.42 -37.75
C ALA A 443 -28.04 -12.91 -37.51
N ILE A 444 -28.90 -12.49 -36.56
CA ILE A 444 -29.08 -11.09 -36.19
C ILE A 444 -27.79 -10.55 -35.54
N ALA A 445 -27.20 -11.30 -34.65
CA ALA A 445 -25.94 -10.93 -34.00
C ALA A 445 -24.80 -10.76 -35.02
N GLU A 446 -24.69 -11.64 -36.02
CA GLU A 446 -23.68 -11.52 -37.07
C GLU A 446 -23.87 -10.27 -37.91
N ALA A 447 -25.13 -9.96 -38.30
CA ALA A 447 -25.46 -8.75 -39.04
C ALA A 447 -25.10 -7.47 -38.24
N ILE A 448 -25.41 -7.42 -36.94
CA ILE A 448 -25.05 -6.32 -36.04
C ILE A 448 -23.54 -6.21 -35.92
N LEU A 449 -22.82 -7.33 -35.71
CA LEU A 449 -21.38 -7.36 -35.62
C LEU A 449 -20.71 -6.81 -36.88
N SER A 450 -21.18 -7.24 -38.04
CA SER A 450 -20.71 -6.73 -39.36
C SER A 450 -20.88 -5.23 -39.51
N GLU A 451 -21.98 -4.68 -39.01
CA GLU A 451 -22.21 -3.23 -39.08
C GLU A 451 -21.31 -2.45 -38.11
N MET A 452 -21.11 -2.96 -36.89
CA MET A 452 -20.19 -2.37 -35.92
C MET A 452 -18.73 -2.45 -36.41
N ASP A 453 -18.35 -3.55 -37.03
CA ASP A 453 -17.04 -3.73 -37.66
C ASP A 453 -16.80 -2.67 -38.77
N LYS A 454 -17.73 -2.47 -39.67
CA LYS A 454 -17.64 -1.44 -40.73
C LYS A 454 -17.49 -0.01 -40.19
N ARG A 455 -18.05 0.27 -39.02
CA ARG A 455 -17.96 1.59 -38.36
C ARG A 455 -16.66 1.76 -37.55
N GLY A 456 -15.85 0.75 -37.44
CA GLY A 456 -14.61 0.81 -36.67
C GLY A 456 -14.80 0.85 -35.16
N VAL A 457 -15.97 0.43 -34.62
CA VAL A 457 -16.29 0.46 -33.20
C VAL A 457 -15.39 -0.47 -32.44
N TYR A 458 -14.76 0.03 -31.36
CA TYR A 458 -13.97 -0.82 -30.47
C TYR A 458 -14.88 -1.66 -29.56
N GLY A 459 -14.49 -2.92 -29.34
CA GLY A 459 -15.35 -3.77 -28.52
C GLY A 459 -14.70 -5.00 -27.93
N VAL A 460 -15.28 -5.43 -26.80
CA VAL A 460 -15.05 -6.77 -26.24
C VAL A 460 -16.41 -7.45 -26.14
N ILE A 461 -16.58 -8.55 -26.82
CA ILE A 461 -17.85 -9.24 -26.97
C ILE A 461 -17.65 -10.70 -26.57
N THR A 462 -18.54 -11.25 -25.76
CA THR A 462 -18.54 -12.70 -25.47
C THR A 462 -19.65 -13.40 -26.22
N THR A 463 -19.40 -14.61 -26.69
CA THR A 463 -20.39 -15.38 -27.42
C THR A 463 -20.18 -16.88 -27.34
N HIS A 464 -21.26 -17.63 -27.57
CA HIS A 464 -21.26 -19.08 -27.80
C HIS A 464 -21.47 -19.45 -29.28
N TYR A 465 -21.90 -18.51 -30.12
CA TYR A 465 -22.30 -18.76 -31.51
C TYR A 465 -21.08 -19.01 -32.41
N THR A 466 -21.19 -20.09 -33.19
CA THR A 466 -20.16 -20.57 -34.09
C THR A 466 -19.99 -19.68 -35.32
N ASN A 467 -21.09 -19.15 -35.89
CA ASN A 467 -21.08 -18.24 -37.01
C ASN A 467 -20.30 -16.95 -36.72
N LEU A 468 -20.42 -16.38 -35.51
CA LEU A 468 -19.64 -15.20 -35.08
C LEU A 468 -18.13 -15.52 -35.01
N LYS A 469 -17.77 -16.70 -34.53
CA LYS A 469 -16.36 -17.16 -34.50
C LYS A 469 -15.79 -17.32 -35.90
N LEU A 470 -16.61 -17.77 -36.85
CA LEU A 470 -16.24 -17.87 -38.26
C LEU A 470 -16.04 -16.49 -38.87
N TYR A 471 -16.97 -15.56 -38.66
CA TYR A 471 -16.85 -14.16 -39.07
C TYR A 471 -15.52 -13.56 -38.59
N ALA A 472 -15.20 -13.70 -37.30
CA ALA A 472 -13.95 -13.20 -36.70
C ALA A 472 -12.69 -13.94 -37.21
N SER A 473 -12.83 -15.05 -37.93
CA SER A 473 -11.70 -15.77 -38.53
C SER A 473 -11.37 -15.30 -39.93
N GLY A 474 -12.20 -14.41 -40.53
CA GLY A 474 -11.98 -13.82 -41.83
C GLY A 474 -10.73 -12.92 -41.87
N SER A 475 -10.06 -12.87 -43.03
CA SER A 475 -8.88 -12.01 -43.21
C SER A 475 -9.20 -10.51 -43.21
N ASP A 476 -10.38 -10.16 -43.71
CA ASP A 476 -10.76 -8.78 -44.02
C ASP A 476 -11.70 -8.14 -42.98
N THR A 477 -11.81 -8.76 -41.79
CA THR A 477 -12.64 -8.24 -40.72
C THR A 477 -11.80 -7.52 -39.67
N GLY A 478 -12.34 -6.45 -39.04
CA GLY A 478 -11.75 -5.79 -37.85
C GLY A 478 -11.94 -6.57 -36.54
N VAL A 479 -12.56 -7.75 -36.62
CA VAL A 479 -12.83 -8.62 -35.47
C VAL A 479 -11.72 -9.64 -35.31
N ILE A 480 -11.36 -9.93 -34.07
CA ILE A 480 -10.37 -10.97 -33.73
C ILE A 480 -10.94 -11.94 -32.68
N ASN A 481 -10.76 -13.24 -32.91
CA ASN A 481 -11.15 -14.25 -31.94
C ASN A 481 -10.27 -14.25 -30.68
N GLY A 482 -10.86 -14.54 -29.53
CA GLY A 482 -10.19 -14.83 -28.27
C GLY A 482 -10.75 -16.09 -27.62
N ALA A 483 -9.87 -16.96 -27.13
CA ALA A 483 -10.25 -18.19 -26.45
C ALA A 483 -9.86 -18.14 -24.98
N MET A 484 -10.82 -18.40 -24.08
CA MET A 484 -10.45 -18.70 -22.69
C MET A 484 -9.86 -20.10 -22.58
N GLN A 485 -8.63 -20.18 -22.08
CA GLN A 485 -7.91 -21.46 -21.93
C GLN A 485 -8.59 -22.36 -20.91
N PHE A 486 -8.62 -23.65 -21.23
CA PHE A 486 -9.20 -24.69 -20.39
C PHE A 486 -8.29 -25.92 -20.40
N ASP A 487 -7.99 -26.44 -19.21
CA ASP A 487 -7.25 -27.70 -19.07
C ASP A 487 -8.21 -28.86 -19.28
N ALA A 488 -8.20 -29.43 -20.50
CA ALA A 488 -9.06 -30.55 -20.86
C ALA A 488 -8.78 -31.83 -20.07
N ALA A 489 -7.55 -32.03 -19.55
CA ALA A 489 -7.20 -33.20 -18.76
C ALA A 489 -7.72 -33.11 -17.32
N LYS A 490 -7.61 -31.94 -16.70
CA LYS A 490 -8.12 -31.67 -15.35
C LYS A 490 -9.56 -31.15 -15.36
N ILE A 491 -10.04 -30.74 -16.53
CA ILE A 491 -11.33 -30.07 -16.76
C ILE A 491 -11.51 -28.89 -15.80
N GLN A 492 -10.51 -28.00 -15.81
CA GLN A 492 -10.48 -26.77 -15.00
C GLN A 492 -10.16 -25.57 -15.86
N PRO A 493 -10.85 -24.43 -15.63
CA PRO A 493 -10.50 -23.19 -16.31
C PRO A 493 -9.11 -22.70 -15.88
N LEU A 494 -8.31 -22.25 -16.84
CA LEU A 494 -7.01 -21.64 -16.57
C LEU A 494 -7.10 -20.11 -16.44
N PHE A 495 -8.26 -19.53 -16.75
CA PHE A 495 -8.52 -18.09 -16.72
C PHE A 495 -7.55 -17.25 -17.57
N LYS A 496 -6.88 -17.85 -18.55
CA LYS A 496 -5.96 -17.19 -19.47
C LYS A 496 -6.64 -16.99 -20.83
N LEU A 497 -6.42 -15.83 -21.42
CA LEU A 497 -6.95 -15.47 -22.72
C LEU A 497 -5.90 -15.67 -23.82
N ASP A 498 -6.24 -16.44 -24.84
CA ASP A 498 -5.47 -16.61 -26.09
C ASP A 498 -6.13 -15.81 -27.20
N ILE A 499 -5.49 -14.75 -27.66
CA ILE A 499 -5.99 -13.90 -28.74
C ILE A 499 -5.61 -14.49 -30.11
N GLY A 500 -6.54 -14.42 -31.06
CA GLY A 500 -6.40 -14.91 -32.44
C GLY A 500 -6.88 -16.36 -32.64
N MET A 501 -7.47 -16.97 -31.61
CA MET A 501 -7.98 -18.34 -31.67
C MET A 501 -9.43 -18.39 -31.22
N PRO A 502 -10.31 -19.10 -31.92
CA PRO A 502 -11.66 -19.34 -31.42
C PRO A 502 -11.64 -20.35 -30.27
N GLY A 503 -12.43 -20.09 -29.23
CA GLY A 503 -12.58 -20.97 -28.07
C GLY A 503 -13.55 -22.10 -28.32
N ASN A 504 -13.33 -23.22 -27.64
CA ASN A 504 -14.20 -24.39 -27.63
C ASN A 504 -15.07 -24.41 -26.37
N SER A 505 -16.31 -24.88 -26.47
CA SER A 505 -17.23 -24.94 -25.32
C SER A 505 -16.97 -26.11 -24.37
N PHE A 506 -16.25 -27.16 -24.82
CA PHE A 506 -15.97 -28.39 -24.07
C PHE A 506 -17.21 -29.06 -23.44
N ALA A 507 -18.39 -28.87 -24.05
CA ALA A 507 -19.66 -29.30 -23.48
C ALA A 507 -19.71 -30.84 -23.27
N PHE A 508 -19.28 -31.64 -24.26
CA PHE A 508 -19.28 -33.08 -24.18
C PHE A 508 -18.26 -33.62 -23.17
N GLU A 509 -17.06 -33.02 -23.08
CA GLU A 509 -16.05 -33.37 -22.09
C GLU A 509 -16.52 -33.06 -20.67
N LEU A 510 -17.19 -31.93 -20.49
CA LEU A 510 -17.75 -31.54 -19.21
C LEU A 510 -18.88 -32.49 -18.80
N ALA A 511 -19.76 -32.88 -19.76
CA ALA A 511 -20.82 -33.84 -19.51
C ALA A 511 -20.28 -35.21 -19.06
N ARG A 512 -19.22 -35.72 -19.72
CA ARG A 512 -18.52 -36.95 -19.31
C ARG A 512 -17.99 -36.86 -17.88
N LYS A 513 -17.36 -35.76 -17.55
CA LYS A 513 -16.79 -35.55 -16.21
C LYS A 513 -17.83 -35.39 -15.13
N MET A 514 -18.97 -34.78 -15.44
CA MET A 514 -20.10 -34.68 -14.50
C MET A 514 -20.81 -36.00 -14.28
N GLY A 515 -20.35 -37.10 -14.95
CA GLY A 515 -20.83 -38.44 -14.73
C GLY A 515 -22.04 -38.81 -15.60
N LEU A 516 -22.34 -38.08 -16.67
CA LEU A 516 -23.35 -38.52 -17.64
C LEU A 516 -22.90 -39.85 -18.28
N PRO A 517 -23.82 -40.82 -18.43
CA PRO A 517 -23.50 -42.10 -19.07
C PRO A 517 -22.93 -41.90 -20.47
N GLU A 518 -21.86 -42.64 -20.79
CA GLU A 518 -21.17 -42.53 -22.08
C GLU A 518 -22.09 -42.78 -23.28
N SER A 519 -23.11 -43.60 -23.11
CA SER A 519 -24.15 -43.86 -24.11
C SER A 519 -24.94 -42.60 -24.47
N ILE A 520 -25.29 -41.78 -23.46
CA ILE A 520 -26.02 -40.51 -23.65
C ILE A 520 -25.11 -39.50 -24.33
N VAL A 521 -23.84 -39.40 -23.90
CA VAL A 521 -22.91 -38.46 -24.50
C VAL A 521 -22.61 -38.78 -25.97
N LYS A 522 -22.44 -40.08 -26.31
CA LYS A 522 -22.27 -40.54 -27.69
C LYS A 522 -23.52 -40.30 -28.55
N ASP A 523 -24.68 -40.51 -28.00
CA ASP A 523 -25.94 -40.22 -28.71
C ASP A 523 -26.09 -38.71 -28.95
N ALA A 524 -25.73 -37.88 -27.97
CA ALA A 524 -25.71 -36.42 -28.11
C ALA A 524 -24.68 -35.95 -29.16
N GLU A 525 -23.47 -36.53 -29.20
CA GLU A 525 -22.45 -36.25 -30.21
C GLU A 525 -22.97 -36.64 -31.63
N ALA A 526 -23.66 -37.77 -31.77
CA ALA A 526 -24.26 -38.18 -33.04
C ALA A 526 -25.39 -37.26 -33.50
N ARG A 527 -26.21 -36.75 -32.60
CA ARG A 527 -27.31 -35.80 -32.88
C ARG A 527 -26.80 -34.41 -33.18
N ALA A 528 -25.65 -34.01 -32.63
CA ALA A 528 -25.03 -32.70 -32.92
C ALA A 528 -24.56 -32.58 -34.40
N GLY A 529 -24.43 -33.68 -35.12
CA GLY A 529 -24.07 -33.78 -36.53
C GLY A 529 -22.55 -33.89 -36.76
N GLU A 530 -22.21 -34.59 -37.84
CA GLU A 530 -20.77 -34.78 -38.22
C GLU A 530 -20.03 -33.47 -38.52
N GLU A 531 -20.70 -32.47 -39.07
CA GLU A 531 -20.12 -31.17 -39.37
C GLU A 531 -19.71 -30.42 -38.11
N PHE A 532 -20.55 -30.41 -37.08
CA PHE A 532 -20.22 -29.76 -35.79
C PHE A 532 -19.07 -30.46 -35.11
N VAL A 533 -19.10 -31.80 -35.00
CA VAL A 533 -18.01 -32.60 -34.39
C VAL A 533 -16.71 -32.51 -35.19
N GLY A 534 -16.81 -32.48 -36.53
CA GLY A 534 -15.68 -32.32 -37.44
C GLY A 534 -15.02 -30.96 -37.30
N MET A 535 -15.82 -29.93 -37.19
CA MET A 535 -15.36 -28.55 -36.98
C MET A 535 -14.68 -28.35 -35.62
N GLU A 536 -15.26 -28.89 -34.55
CA GLU A 536 -14.61 -28.89 -33.24
C GLU A 536 -13.26 -29.65 -33.23
N ARG A 537 -13.16 -30.79 -33.91
CA ARG A 537 -11.89 -31.50 -34.06
C ARG A 537 -10.84 -30.72 -34.84
N ASN A 538 -11.21 -30.01 -35.89
CA ASN A 538 -10.31 -29.16 -36.66
C ASN A 538 -9.84 -27.95 -35.85
N LEU A 539 -10.74 -27.29 -35.11
CA LEU A 539 -10.38 -26.24 -34.18
C LEU A 539 -9.37 -26.73 -33.12
N ARG A 540 -9.59 -27.94 -32.54
CA ARG A 540 -8.64 -28.54 -31.61
C ARG A 540 -7.26 -28.78 -32.22
N LYS A 541 -7.19 -29.26 -33.48
CA LYS A 541 -5.89 -29.43 -34.20
C LYS A 541 -5.19 -28.09 -34.41
N ILE A 542 -5.90 -27.05 -34.83
CA ILE A 542 -5.36 -25.71 -35.02
C ILE A 542 -4.82 -25.14 -33.70
N VAL A 543 -5.57 -25.24 -32.60
CA VAL A 543 -5.15 -24.80 -31.26
C VAL A 543 -3.88 -25.53 -30.81
N ARG A 544 -3.82 -26.86 -31.02
CA ARG A 544 -2.62 -27.68 -30.68
C ARG A 544 -1.38 -27.29 -31.47
N ASN A 545 -1.53 -27.09 -32.79
CA ASN A 545 -0.43 -26.71 -33.67
C ASN A 545 0.08 -25.30 -33.35
N ARG A 546 -0.79 -24.37 -33.04
CA ARG A 546 -0.42 -23.01 -32.67
C ARG A 546 0.28 -22.94 -31.31
N ARG A 547 -0.19 -23.69 -30.29
CA ARG A 547 0.55 -23.82 -29.03
C ARG A 547 1.97 -24.32 -29.22
N ALA A 548 2.15 -25.34 -30.06
CA ALA A 548 3.48 -25.84 -30.40
C ALA A 548 4.35 -24.78 -31.13
N LEU A 549 3.74 -23.93 -31.93
CA LEU A 549 4.40 -22.82 -32.64
C LEU A 549 4.78 -21.70 -31.66
N ASP A 550 3.86 -21.33 -30.77
CA ASP A 550 4.09 -20.28 -29.78
C ASP A 550 5.17 -20.70 -28.76
N GLU A 551 5.20 -21.96 -28.34
CA GLU A 551 6.31 -22.49 -27.53
C GLU A 551 7.66 -22.40 -28.25
N LYS A 552 7.71 -22.69 -29.56
CA LYS A 552 8.91 -22.54 -30.36
C LYS A 552 9.34 -21.08 -30.50
N LEU A 553 8.38 -20.18 -30.74
CA LEU A 553 8.62 -18.74 -30.83
C LEU A 553 9.12 -18.17 -29.49
N GLN A 554 8.56 -18.62 -28.36
CA GLN A 554 9.05 -18.25 -27.04
C GLN A 554 10.49 -18.72 -26.80
N ARG A 555 10.83 -19.96 -27.23
CA ARG A 555 12.19 -20.45 -27.15
C ARG A 555 13.15 -19.60 -28.02
N ILE A 556 12.75 -19.23 -29.23
CA ILE A 556 13.51 -18.34 -30.11
C ILE A 556 13.74 -16.99 -29.44
N LYS A 557 12.69 -16.33 -28.95
CA LYS A 557 12.79 -15.03 -28.25
C LYS A 557 13.72 -15.09 -27.04
N ASN A 558 13.64 -16.17 -26.25
CA ASN A 558 14.54 -16.36 -25.12
C ASN A 558 15.99 -16.56 -25.56
N THR A 559 16.21 -17.25 -26.70
CA THR A 559 17.53 -17.43 -27.28
C THR A 559 18.09 -16.12 -27.82
N ASP A 560 17.27 -15.31 -28.51
CA ASP A 560 17.63 -13.98 -29.01
C ASP A 560 18.04 -13.04 -27.89
N LYS A 561 17.22 -12.99 -26.80
CA LYS A 561 17.54 -12.19 -25.61
C LYS A 561 18.85 -12.63 -24.94
N THR A 562 19.14 -13.94 -24.99
CA THR A 562 20.40 -14.47 -24.47
C THR A 562 21.58 -14.08 -25.38
N LEU A 563 21.37 -14.04 -26.70
CA LEU A 563 22.35 -13.59 -27.67
C LEU A 563 22.63 -12.09 -27.54
N GLU A 564 21.61 -11.25 -27.39
CA GLU A 564 21.77 -9.82 -27.13
C GLU A 564 22.60 -9.56 -25.87
N ASN A 565 22.25 -10.20 -24.76
CA ASN A 565 22.99 -10.08 -23.50
C ASN A 565 24.47 -10.54 -23.62
N ILE A 566 24.74 -11.55 -24.46
CA ILE A 566 26.08 -12.02 -24.73
C ILE A 566 26.82 -10.99 -25.58
N THR A 567 26.17 -10.42 -26.59
CA THR A 567 26.76 -9.42 -27.50
C THR A 567 27.09 -8.12 -26.71
N GLU A 568 26.20 -7.63 -25.87
CA GLU A 568 26.47 -6.48 -24.99
C GLU A 568 27.67 -6.73 -24.04
N ARG A 569 27.76 -7.95 -23.49
CA ARG A 569 28.89 -8.32 -22.63
C ARG A 569 30.20 -8.29 -23.39
N TYR A 570 30.21 -8.82 -24.60
CA TYR A 570 31.42 -8.79 -25.44
C TYR A 570 31.80 -7.37 -25.87
N GLN A 571 30.83 -6.50 -26.16
CA GLN A 571 31.11 -5.11 -26.47
C GLN A 571 31.71 -4.38 -25.26
N LYS A 572 31.17 -4.56 -24.07
CA LYS A 572 31.72 -3.97 -22.82
C LYS A 572 33.12 -4.49 -22.48
N GLU A 573 33.40 -5.80 -22.72
CA GLU A 573 34.72 -6.35 -22.52
C GLU A 573 35.73 -5.78 -23.55
N LEU A 574 35.32 -5.58 -24.81
CA LEU A 574 36.13 -4.97 -25.86
C LEU A 574 36.45 -3.50 -25.59
N GLU A 575 35.50 -2.73 -25.10
CA GLU A 575 35.72 -1.34 -24.68
C GLU A 575 36.66 -1.26 -23.48
N GLY A 576 36.44 -2.11 -22.46
CA GLY A 576 37.34 -2.23 -21.32
C GLY A 576 38.77 -2.56 -21.69
N LEU A 577 38.97 -3.50 -22.65
CA LEU A 577 40.31 -3.84 -23.17
C LEU A 577 40.95 -2.66 -23.92
N LYS A 578 40.19 -1.91 -24.72
CA LYS A 578 40.67 -0.71 -25.40
C LYS A 578 41.11 0.37 -24.41
N GLN A 579 40.36 0.55 -23.35
CA GLN A 579 40.66 1.55 -22.30
C GLN A 579 41.91 1.15 -21.51
N THR A 580 42.01 -0.11 -21.08
CA THR A 580 43.20 -0.63 -20.39
C THR A 580 44.44 -0.53 -21.25
N LYS A 581 44.36 -0.83 -22.58
CA LYS A 581 45.47 -0.67 -23.50
C LYS A 581 45.92 0.78 -23.62
N LYS A 582 44.98 1.74 -23.64
CA LYS A 582 45.27 3.18 -23.67
C LYS A 582 45.95 3.65 -22.37
N GLU A 583 45.46 3.23 -21.22
CA GLU A 583 46.06 3.55 -19.91
C GLU A 583 47.50 3.00 -19.79
N ILE A 584 47.73 1.79 -20.22
CA ILE A 584 49.09 1.18 -20.22
C ILE A 584 50.05 1.95 -21.15
N LEU A 585 49.58 2.38 -22.33
CA LEU A 585 50.38 3.18 -23.26
C LEU A 585 50.68 4.59 -22.72
N ASP A 586 49.71 5.23 -22.06
CA ASP A 586 49.91 6.56 -21.48
C ASP A 586 50.84 6.48 -20.25
N GLN A 587 50.74 5.42 -19.45
CA GLN A 587 51.63 5.18 -18.34
C GLN A 587 53.06 4.91 -18.80
N ALA A 588 53.27 4.06 -19.83
CA ALA A 588 54.57 3.80 -20.42
C ALA A 588 55.20 5.05 -21.03
N LYS A 589 54.41 5.93 -21.65
CA LYS A 589 54.87 7.24 -22.11
C LYS A 589 55.35 8.15 -20.99
N LYS A 590 54.61 8.18 -19.89
CA LYS A 590 54.93 9.00 -18.73
C LYS A 590 56.22 8.55 -18.06
N GLU A 591 56.38 7.23 -17.88
CA GLU A 591 57.60 6.62 -17.35
C GLU A 591 58.81 6.87 -18.25
N ALA A 592 58.67 6.75 -19.60
CA ALA A 592 59.68 7.07 -20.53
C ALA A 592 60.14 8.57 -20.46
N GLN A 593 59.19 9.51 -20.30
CA GLN A 593 59.49 10.92 -20.12
C GLN A 593 60.23 11.18 -18.81
N GLU A 594 59.84 10.57 -17.71
CA GLU A 594 60.53 10.69 -16.40
C GLU A 594 61.95 10.17 -16.46
N ILE A 595 62.18 9.06 -17.15
CA ILE A 595 63.53 8.49 -17.36
C ILE A 595 64.41 9.41 -18.18
N VAL A 596 63.88 10.00 -19.26
CA VAL A 596 64.62 10.96 -20.12
C VAL A 596 64.94 12.24 -19.34
N GLN A 597 64.00 12.77 -18.58
CA GLN A 597 64.22 13.96 -17.74
C GLN A 597 65.25 13.70 -16.65
N GLY A 598 65.19 12.50 -15.99
CA GLY A 598 66.14 12.11 -14.95
C GLY A 598 67.56 11.98 -15.56
N ALA A 599 67.69 11.35 -16.73
CA ALA A 599 68.95 11.22 -17.45
C ALA A 599 69.54 12.58 -17.83
N ASN A 600 68.73 13.49 -18.38
CA ASN A 600 69.21 14.84 -18.75
C ASN A 600 69.68 15.60 -17.51
N LYS A 601 68.94 15.54 -16.40
CA LYS A 601 69.32 16.22 -15.15
C LYS A 601 70.66 15.68 -14.59
N THR A 602 70.87 14.38 -14.70
CA THR A 602 72.11 13.72 -14.22
C THR A 602 73.28 14.08 -15.12
N VAL A 603 73.11 14.10 -16.42
CA VAL A 603 74.13 14.57 -17.41
C VAL A 603 74.49 16.04 -17.21
N GLU A 604 73.48 16.93 -17.03
CA GLU A 604 73.73 18.36 -16.77
C GLU A 604 74.49 18.57 -15.44
N ASN A 605 74.09 17.90 -14.37
CA ASN A 605 74.78 17.93 -13.10
C ASN A 605 76.23 17.42 -13.22
N THR A 606 76.48 16.35 -13.98
CA THR A 606 77.82 15.78 -14.23
C THR A 606 78.67 16.77 -15.01
N ILE A 607 78.12 17.40 -16.05
CA ILE A 607 78.81 18.44 -16.87
C ILE A 607 79.11 19.68 -16.00
N ARG A 608 78.19 20.08 -15.13
CA ARG A 608 78.34 21.19 -14.19
C ARG A 608 79.47 20.92 -13.20
N THR A 609 79.48 19.76 -12.58
CA THR A 609 80.51 19.31 -11.63
C THR A 609 81.88 19.23 -12.26
N ILE A 610 81.97 18.73 -13.50
CA ILE A 610 83.22 18.70 -14.30
C ILE A 610 83.70 20.11 -14.65
N LYS A 611 82.79 21.09 -14.99
CA LYS A 611 83.13 22.47 -15.28
C LYS A 611 83.57 23.23 -14.02
N GLU A 612 82.90 23.06 -12.91
CA GLU A 612 83.17 23.77 -11.60
C GLU A 612 84.44 23.25 -10.92
N SER A 613 84.88 22.03 -11.18
CA SER A 613 86.05 21.41 -10.54
C SER A 613 87.39 21.64 -11.21
N GLN A 614 87.49 22.53 -12.23
CA GLN A 614 88.76 22.87 -12.89
C GLN A 614 89.68 21.70 -13.20
N ALA A 615 89.17 20.58 -13.66
CA ALA A 615 89.86 19.35 -14.05
C ALA A 615 90.57 18.57 -12.91
N ASP A 616 89.99 18.68 -11.66
CA ASP A 616 90.46 17.85 -10.57
C ASP A 616 90.11 16.35 -10.86
N LYS A 617 91.19 15.50 -10.92
CA LYS A 617 91.11 14.12 -11.40
C LYS A 617 90.18 13.24 -10.52
N GLU A 618 90.15 13.47 -9.23
CA GLU A 618 89.31 12.69 -8.32
C GLU A 618 87.78 13.04 -8.45
N LYS A 619 87.43 14.30 -8.45
CA LYS A 619 86.05 14.78 -8.61
C LYS A 619 85.44 14.46 -9.94
N THR A 620 86.28 14.42 -11.00
CA THR A 620 85.85 14.02 -12.36
C THR A 620 85.59 12.52 -12.41
N SER A 621 86.40 11.69 -11.67
CA SER A 621 86.25 10.27 -11.52
C SER A 621 84.95 9.92 -10.78
N ASP A 622 84.62 10.65 -9.71
CA ASP A 622 83.38 10.44 -8.92
C ASP A 622 82.11 10.85 -9.69
N ALA A 623 82.17 11.93 -10.45
CA ALA A 623 81.05 12.35 -11.32
C ALA A 623 80.81 11.33 -12.46
N ARG A 624 81.88 10.68 -12.98
CA ARG A 624 81.76 9.61 -13.97
C ARG A 624 81.19 8.34 -13.33
N LYS A 625 81.61 7.98 -12.11
CA LYS A 625 81.08 6.86 -11.37
C LYS A 625 79.55 7.06 -11.09
N ALA A 626 79.13 8.23 -10.62
CA ALA A 626 77.74 8.57 -10.39
C ALA A 626 76.87 8.44 -11.66
N LEU A 627 77.36 8.83 -12.83
CA LEU A 627 76.69 8.60 -14.09
C LEU A 627 76.59 7.12 -14.46
N GLN A 628 77.66 6.35 -14.19
CA GLN A 628 77.72 4.92 -14.50
C GLN A 628 76.81 4.12 -13.54
N ASP A 629 76.73 4.53 -12.28
CA ASP A 629 75.82 3.96 -11.29
C ASP A 629 74.36 4.27 -11.66
N PHE A 630 74.07 5.46 -12.16
CA PHE A 630 72.74 5.79 -12.66
C PHE A 630 72.33 4.97 -13.87
N VAL A 631 73.22 4.76 -14.84
CA VAL A 631 72.98 3.94 -16.02
C VAL A 631 72.81 2.47 -15.62
N SER A 632 73.59 1.93 -14.63
CA SER A 632 73.40 0.58 -14.18
C SER A 632 72.14 0.41 -13.34
N SER A 633 71.70 1.41 -12.60
CA SER A 633 70.43 1.39 -11.89
C SER A 633 69.21 1.38 -12.85
N LEU A 634 69.31 2.08 -14.00
CA LEU A 634 68.30 2.02 -15.07
C LEU A 634 68.25 0.63 -15.75
N GLN A 635 69.39 -0.03 -15.89
CA GLN A 635 69.43 -1.38 -16.49
C GLN A 635 68.82 -2.42 -15.56
N THR A 636 69.13 -2.37 -14.24
CA THR A 636 68.57 -3.26 -13.21
C THR A 636 67.05 -3.01 -13.01
N LYS A 637 66.59 -1.75 -13.10
CA LYS A 637 65.18 -1.44 -13.04
C LYS A 637 64.43 -1.98 -14.25
N LYS A 638 65.00 -1.90 -15.43
CA LYS A 638 64.47 -2.43 -16.71
C LYS A 638 64.38 -3.96 -16.73
N GLU A 639 65.30 -4.66 -16.08
CA GLU A 639 65.27 -6.13 -15.96
C GLU A 639 64.25 -6.60 -14.91
N ASN A 640 64.11 -5.89 -13.80
CA ASN A 640 63.09 -6.19 -12.76
C ASN A 640 61.65 -5.88 -13.26
N ASP A 641 61.46 -4.80 -14.00
CA ASP A 641 60.16 -4.46 -14.58
C ASP A 641 59.77 -5.45 -15.71
N ARG A 642 60.71 -5.95 -16.50
CA ARG A 642 60.46 -7.04 -17.44
C ARG A 642 60.02 -8.33 -16.74
N LYS A 643 60.71 -8.76 -15.69
CA LYS A 643 60.33 -9.95 -14.90
C LYS A 643 58.96 -9.84 -14.28
N ASN A 644 58.63 -8.69 -13.68
CA ASN A 644 57.32 -8.43 -13.09
C ASN A 644 56.20 -8.39 -14.13
N HIS A 645 56.48 -7.88 -15.32
CA HIS A 645 55.53 -7.83 -16.45
C HIS A 645 55.30 -9.20 -17.08
N ASP A 646 56.34 -9.98 -17.26
CA ASP A 646 56.23 -11.34 -17.75
C ASP A 646 55.48 -12.26 -16.76
N ASP A 647 55.76 -12.15 -15.46
CA ASP A 647 55.04 -12.86 -14.40
C ASP A 647 53.55 -12.44 -14.30
N TYR A 648 53.23 -11.17 -14.55
CA TYR A 648 51.86 -10.68 -14.58
C TYR A 648 51.09 -11.20 -15.80
N ILE A 649 51.74 -11.20 -16.97
CA ILE A 649 51.15 -11.73 -18.21
C ILE A 649 50.93 -13.23 -18.08
N GLU A 650 51.92 -13.97 -17.54
CA GLU A 650 51.79 -15.41 -17.33
C GLU A 650 50.71 -15.81 -16.36
N LYS A 651 50.55 -15.07 -15.26
CA LYS A 651 49.42 -15.23 -14.30
C LYS A 651 48.09 -14.94 -14.95
N LYS A 652 47.97 -13.92 -15.77
CA LYS A 652 46.70 -13.59 -16.49
C LYS A 652 46.39 -14.59 -17.61
N LEU A 653 47.37 -15.05 -18.35
CA LEU A 653 47.20 -16.12 -19.35
C LEU A 653 46.75 -17.42 -18.70
N LYS A 654 47.33 -17.81 -17.59
CA LYS A 654 46.96 -19.00 -16.82
C LYS A 654 45.55 -18.91 -16.26
N GLN A 655 45.15 -17.72 -15.80
CA GLN A 655 43.77 -17.46 -15.38
C GLN A 655 42.74 -17.52 -16.53
N LEU A 656 43.13 -17.08 -17.73
CA LEU A 656 42.29 -17.16 -18.92
C LEU A 656 42.22 -18.61 -19.47
N GLU A 657 43.30 -19.36 -19.42
CA GLU A 657 43.31 -20.77 -19.76
C GLU A 657 42.52 -21.63 -18.78
N ASP A 658 42.65 -21.41 -17.49
CA ASP A 658 41.85 -22.06 -16.46
C ASP A 658 40.34 -21.73 -16.60
N ARG A 659 40.00 -20.50 -16.96
CA ARG A 659 38.60 -20.12 -17.30
C ARG A 659 38.11 -20.81 -18.57
N LYS A 660 38.97 -20.95 -19.59
CA LYS A 660 38.66 -21.63 -20.86
C LYS A 660 38.52 -23.15 -20.67
N MET A 661 39.33 -23.73 -19.83
CA MET A 661 39.27 -25.16 -19.44
C MET A 661 37.99 -25.46 -18.63
N ARG A 662 37.66 -24.62 -17.66
CA ARG A 662 36.42 -24.76 -16.89
C ARG A 662 35.17 -24.56 -17.74
N ARG A 663 35.26 -23.76 -18.82
CA ARG A 663 34.16 -23.52 -19.76
C ARG A 663 33.98 -24.66 -20.75
N ASN A 664 35.09 -25.24 -21.24
CA ASN A 664 35.06 -26.41 -22.13
C ASN A 664 34.64 -27.69 -21.39
N ALA A 665 35.01 -27.84 -20.12
CA ALA A 665 34.54 -28.92 -19.26
C ALA A 665 33.03 -28.85 -18.97
N ARG A 666 32.41 -27.63 -19.02
CA ARG A 666 30.96 -27.45 -18.91
C ARG A 666 30.19 -27.69 -20.22
N LYS A 667 30.84 -27.61 -21.39
CA LYS A 667 30.18 -27.77 -22.70
C LYS A 667 30.23 -29.20 -23.27
N GLY A 668 30.95 -30.10 -22.64
CA GLY A 668 31.16 -31.44 -23.12
C GLY A 668 30.74 -32.53 -22.15
N LYS A 669 29.45 -32.61 -21.83
CA LYS A 669 28.86 -33.82 -21.27
C LYS A 669 27.47 -34.04 -21.87
N PRO A 670 27.29 -35.15 -22.61
CA PRO A 670 25.94 -35.69 -22.81
C PRO A 670 25.39 -36.18 -21.46
N GLN A 671 24.10 -35.99 -21.24
CA GLN A 671 23.39 -36.67 -20.17
C GLN A 671 23.52 -38.16 -20.40
N ASP A 672 24.15 -38.86 -19.48
CA ASP A 672 24.10 -40.31 -19.42
C ASP A 672 24.03 -40.76 -17.96
N ASP A 673 23.27 -41.84 -17.75
CA ASP A 673 22.72 -42.40 -16.48
C ASP A 673 23.77 -43.02 -15.54
N GLY A 674 24.83 -42.30 -15.16
CA GLY A 674 25.92 -42.82 -14.32
C GLY A 674 26.06 -42.22 -12.92
N GLN A 675 25.03 -41.49 -12.40
CA GLN A 675 25.17 -40.72 -11.14
C GLN A 675 24.89 -41.47 -9.84
N GLU A 676 24.38 -42.71 -9.86
CA GLU A 676 24.05 -43.42 -8.60
C GLU A 676 25.25 -44.08 -7.93
N GLN A 677 26.28 -44.51 -8.67
CA GLN A 677 27.40 -45.24 -8.05
C GLN A 677 28.52 -44.39 -7.46
N ALA A 678 28.66 -43.10 -7.87
CA ALA A 678 29.70 -42.20 -7.34
C ALA A 678 29.26 -41.53 -6.01
N THR A 679 27.99 -41.52 -5.70
CA THR A 679 27.45 -40.92 -4.47
C THR A 679 27.52 -41.84 -3.25
N GLU A 680 27.49 -43.15 -3.44
CA GLU A 680 27.61 -44.09 -2.31
C GLU A 680 29.02 -44.14 -1.70
N GLN A 681 30.09 -43.99 -2.50
CA GLN A 681 31.48 -43.96 -1.99
C GLN A 681 31.83 -42.67 -1.22
N PHE A 682 31.13 -41.56 -1.44
CA PHE A 682 31.40 -40.30 -0.72
C PHE A 682 30.71 -40.24 0.65
N ARG A 683 29.67 -41.01 0.87
CA ARG A 683 28.85 -41.04 2.07
C ARG A 683 29.39 -41.97 3.17
N GLY A 684 30.30 -42.88 2.88
CA GLY A 684 30.84 -43.88 3.79
C GLY A 684 32.26 -43.52 4.24
N GLY A 685 32.46 -43.21 5.50
CA GLY A 685 33.78 -42.98 6.11
C GLY A 685 33.67 -42.21 7.42
N ALA A 686 34.69 -42.29 8.30
CA ALA A 686 34.73 -41.55 9.57
C ALA A 686 34.67 -40.04 9.34
N LEU A 687 33.75 -39.32 10.02
CA LEU A 687 33.61 -37.89 9.92
C LEU A 687 34.84 -37.17 10.47
N LYS A 688 35.28 -36.11 9.78
CA LYS A 688 36.39 -35.24 10.23
C LYS A 688 35.91 -33.85 10.57
N VAL A 689 36.65 -33.15 11.41
CA VAL A 689 36.40 -31.74 11.74
C VAL A 689 36.54 -30.87 10.50
N GLY A 690 35.58 -29.98 10.26
CA GLY A 690 35.47 -29.14 9.08
C GLY A 690 34.62 -29.72 7.93
N GLU A 691 34.18 -30.99 8.02
CA GLU A 691 33.33 -31.59 7.01
C GLU A 691 31.88 -31.06 7.14
N LYS A 692 31.18 -31.01 5.96
CA LYS A 692 29.79 -30.54 5.86
C LYS A 692 28.86 -31.75 6.01
N VAL A 693 27.88 -31.60 6.88
CA VAL A 693 26.91 -32.65 7.21
C VAL A 693 25.48 -32.12 7.19
N ARG A 694 24.53 -33.02 6.90
CA ARG A 694 23.09 -32.77 7.01
C ARG A 694 22.54 -33.61 8.19
N ILE A 695 21.67 -32.99 8.98
CA ILE A 695 20.97 -33.68 10.05
C ILE A 695 19.77 -34.40 9.46
N LYS A 696 19.66 -35.71 9.67
CA LYS A 696 18.62 -36.56 9.06
C LYS A 696 17.23 -36.21 9.56
N ASP A 697 17.10 -35.76 10.81
CA ASP A 697 15.80 -35.52 11.47
C ASP A 697 15.07 -34.26 10.95
N ASN A 698 15.83 -33.20 10.58
CA ASN A 698 15.26 -31.91 10.19
C ASN A 698 15.81 -31.32 8.88
N GLY A 699 16.72 -32.06 8.19
CA GLY A 699 17.29 -31.64 6.92
C GLY A 699 18.29 -30.47 6.99
N MET A 700 18.57 -29.92 8.17
CA MET A 700 19.48 -28.79 8.34
C MET A 700 20.93 -29.16 8.04
N ALA A 701 21.64 -28.27 7.33
CA ALA A 701 23.06 -28.46 7.02
C ALA A 701 23.94 -27.67 7.97
N GLY A 702 25.03 -28.32 8.43
CA GLY A 702 25.95 -27.74 9.35
C GLY A 702 27.39 -28.17 9.09
N GLU A 703 28.35 -27.62 9.84
CA GLU A 703 29.76 -27.94 9.79
C GLU A 703 30.20 -28.68 11.07
N VAL A 704 30.97 -29.73 10.94
CA VAL A 704 31.49 -30.51 12.06
C VAL A 704 32.57 -29.72 12.78
N ILE A 705 32.34 -29.37 14.07
CA ILE A 705 33.34 -28.71 14.93
C ILE A 705 34.16 -29.72 15.71
N ARG A 706 33.54 -30.80 16.17
CA ARG A 706 34.21 -31.80 17.03
C ARG A 706 33.61 -33.18 16.81
N VAL A 707 34.46 -34.18 16.70
CA VAL A 707 34.04 -35.58 16.59
C VAL A 707 34.55 -36.34 17.80
N SER A 708 33.72 -37.17 18.42
CA SER A 708 34.01 -38.09 19.52
C SER A 708 33.54 -39.49 19.16
N ASN A 709 34.01 -40.52 19.85
CA ASN A 709 33.73 -41.91 19.49
C ASN A 709 32.22 -42.30 19.42
N LYS A 710 31.33 -41.50 20.05
CA LYS A 710 29.88 -41.78 20.06
C LYS A 710 29.02 -40.58 19.66
N ALA A 711 29.60 -39.38 19.46
CA ALA A 711 28.84 -38.17 19.18
C ALA A 711 29.64 -37.17 18.35
N VAL A 712 28.93 -36.37 17.54
CA VAL A 712 29.50 -35.28 16.75
C VAL A 712 28.88 -33.95 17.21
N THR A 713 29.69 -32.89 17.26
CA THR A 713 29.20 -31.51 17.48
C THR A 713 29.19 -30.79 16.13
N VAL A 714 28.04 -30.33 15.74
CA VAL A 714 27.80 -29.66 14.44
C VAL A 714 27.40 -28.21 14.69
N ALA A 715 28.05 -27.27 13.96
CA ALA A 715 27.64 -25.87 13.92
C ALA A 715 26.59 -25.68 12.79
N ILE A 716 25.45 -25.10 13.16
CA ILE A 716 24.36 -24.72 12.24
C ILE A 716 24.14 -23.21 12.41
N GLY A 717 24.78 -22.42 11.54
CA GLY A 717 24.81 -20.96 11.73
C GLY A 717 25.52 -20.57 13.04
N ASN A 718 24.85 -19.86 13.93
CA ASN A 718 25.41 -19.42 15.22
C ASN A 718 25.13 -20.40 16.39
N ILE A 719 24.51 -21.54 16.12
CA ILE A 719 24.14 -22.52 17.13
C ILE A 719 25.01 -23.77 17.00
N THR A 720 25.51 -24.32 18.09
CA THR A 720 26.23 -25.58 18.13
C THR A 720 25.39 -26.64 18.80
N SER A 721 25.21 -27.80 18.13
CA SER A 721 24.43 -28.92 18.66
C SER A 721 25.27 -30.19 18.71
N LYS A 722 25.17 -30.93 19.81
CA LYS A 722 25.83 -32.21 20.02
C LYS A 722 24.83 -33.34 19.79
N MET A 723 25.12 -34.27 18.88
CA MET A 723 24.22 -35.35 18.51
C MET A 723 24.98 -36.66 18.21
N PRO A 724 24.30 -37.84 18.22
CA PRO A 724 24.89 -39.11 17.82
C PRO A 724 25.35 -39.11 16.36
N LEU A 725 26.35 -39.93 16.02
CA LEU A 725 26.94 -40.01 14.68
C LEU A 725 25.97 -40.56 13.61
N ASP A 726 25.04 -41.39 14.01
CA ASP A 726 24.01 -41.98 13.13
C ASP A 726 22.95 -41.03 12.62
N ARG A 727 22.80 -39.85 13.30
CA ARG A 727 21.84 -38.80 12.94
C ARG A 727 22.37 -37.77 11.95
N VAL A 728 23.62 -37.91 11.54
CA VAL A 728 24.22 -36.99 10.56
C VAL A 728 24.66 -37.74 9.32
N GLU A 729 24.54 -37.09 8.15
CA GLU A 729 24.97 -37.60 6.87
C GLU A 729 25.97 -36.62 6.24
N ARG A 730 27.07 -37.12 5.69
CA ARG A 730 28.06 -36.28 4.99
C ARG A 730 27.45 -35.78 3.68
N ILE A 731 27.61 -34.50 3.43
CA ILE A 731 27.13 -33.83 2.22
C ILE A 731 28.29 -33.12 1.48
N SER A 732 28.15 -32.98 0.18
CA SER A 732 29.13 -32.25 -0.61
C SER A 732 29.07 -30.74 -0.32
N SER A 733 30.16 -30.01 -0.56
CA SER A 733 30.20 -28.53 -0.43
C SER A 733 29.18 -27.82 -1.31
N ASN A 734 28.74 -28.43 -2.39
CA ASN A 734 27.69 -27.89 -3.27
C ASN A 734 26.31 -28.11 -2.67
N GLU A 735 26.04 -29.27 -2.12
CA GLU A 735 24.81 -29.59 -1.38
C GLU A 735 24.70 -28.73 -0.11
N TYR A 736 25.83 -28.51 0.60
CA TYR A 736 25.85 -27.59 1.76
C TYR A 736 25.50 -26.15 1.33
N LYS A 737 26.12 -25.63 0.24
CA LYS A 737 25.78 -24.29 -0.28
C LYS A 737 24.35 -24.18 -0.78
N ALA A 738 23.78 -25.25 -1.32
CA ALA A 738 22.38 -25.29 -1.72
C ALA A 738 21.46 -25.29 -0.49
N ALA A 739 21.72 -26.12 0.50
CA ALA A 739 20.97 -26.23 1.74
C ALA A 739 21.08 -24.92 2.58
N VAL A 740 22.25 -24.28 2.63
CA VAL A 740 22.43 -22.97 3.27
C VAL A 740 21.72 -21.87 2.48
N ARG A 741 21.67 -21.93 1.14
CA ARG A 741 20.84 -21.02 0.31
C ARG A 741 19.34 -21.26 0.45
N GLU A 742 18.91 -22.49 0.63
CA GLU A 742 17.51 -22.80 0.97
C GLU A 742 17.12 -22.32 2.37
N ASN A 743 18.04 -22.40 3.34
CA ASN A 743 17.88 -21.86 4.70
C ASN A 743 18.09 -20.34 4.77
N ILE A 744 18.76 -19.72 3.77
CA ILE A 744 18.97 -18.25 3.61
C ILE A 744 17.98 -17.64 2.59
N LYS A 745 17.15 -18.42 1.92
CA LYS A 745 15.94 -17.84 1.33
C LYS A 745 15.15 -17.23 2.48
N PRO A 746 14.97 -15.90 2.50
CA PRO A 746 14.24 -15.30 3.61
C PRO A 746 12.84 -15.90 3.63
N ARG A 747 12.56 -16.68 4.63
CA ARG A 747 11.20 -17.02 5.08
C ARG A 747 10.49 -15.76 5.59
N ALA A 748 11.15 -14.62 5.44
CA ALA A 748 10.77 -13.30 5.92
C ALA A 748 9.73 -12.57 5.06
N ALA A 749 9.21 -13.15 3.98
CA ALA A 749 8.18 -12.49 3.20
C ALA A 749 6.75 -13.04 3.45
N GLN A 750 6.59 -14.08 4.27
CA GLN A 750 5.26 -14.63 4.59
C GLN A 750 4.79 -14.36 6.02
N ASP A 751 5.69 -14.06 6.98
CA ASP A 751 5.29 -13.82 8.38
C ASP A 751 5.14 -12.34 8.73
N ASP A 752 5.78 -11.42 7.99
CA ASP A 752 5.71 -9.99 8.31
C ASP A 752 4.40 -9.32 7.85
N SER A 753 3.74 -9.84 6.80
CA SER A 753 2.41 -9.39 6.40
C SER A 753 1.33 -9.84 7.39
N GLY A 754 1.42 -11.05 7.91
CA GLY A 754 0.50 -11.58 8.91
C GLY A 754 0.64 -10.91 10.29
N LEU A 755 1.86 -10.57 10.70
CA LEU A 755 2.13 -9.82 11.94
C LEU A 755 1.68 -8.37 11.82
N ARG A 756 1.87 -7.75 10.66
CA ARG A 756 1.46 -6.36 10.42
C ARG A 756 -0.06 -6.22 10.31
N GLU A 757 -0.74 -7.17 9.67
CA GLU A 757 -2.20 -7.23 9.63
C GLU A 757 -2.78 -7.56 11.01
N ARG A 758 -2.19 -8.49 11.76
CA ARG A 758 -2.58 -8.78 13.15
C ARG A 758 -2.33 -7.59 14.08
N ARG A 759 -1.25 -6.84 13.87
CA ARG A 759 -0.97 -5.61 14.64
C ARG A 759 -1.96 -4.49 14.34
N LEU A 760 -2.42 -4.37 13.10
CA LEU A 760 -3.47 -3.41 12.69
C LEU A 760 -4.87 -3.84 13.12
N ALA A 761 -5.12 -5.14 13.26
CA ALA A 761 -6.38 -5.72 13.71
C ALA A 761 -6.43 -5.91 15.25
N PHE A 762 -5.31 -5.75 15.93
CA PHE A 762 -5.24 -5.93 17.38
C PHE A 762 -5.86 -4.74 18.10
N SER A 763 -6.93 -4.99 18.88
CA SER A 763 -7.52 -3.98 19.75
C SER A 763 -6.74 -3.91 21.07
N PRO A 764 -6.24 -2.74 21.49
CA PRO A 764 -5.57 -2.59 22.79
C PRO A 764 -6.53 -2.70 23.97
N GLU A 765 -7.83 -2.89 23.74
CA GLU A 765 -8.86 -3.12 24.74
C GLU A 765 -9.51 -4.50 24.53
N LEU A 766 -9.63 -5.25 25.63
CA LEU A 766 -10.33 -6.51 25.71
C LEU A 766 -11.48 -6.42 26.73
N ASP A 767 -12.70 -6.73 26.33
CA ASP A 767 -13.88 -6.75 27.21
C ASP A 767 -14.24 -8.21 27.57
N VAL A 768 -14.14 -8.54 28.83
CA VAL A 768 -14.46 -9.87 29.38
C VAL A 768 -15.60 -9.81 30.40
N ARG A 769 -16.43 -8.76 30.32
CA ARG A 769 -17.59 -8.62 31.21
C ARG A 769 -18.64 -9.66 30.90
N GLY A 770 -19.13 -10.34 31.94
CA GLY A 770 -20.15 -11.36 31.80
C GLY A 770 -19.61 -12.79 31.58
N GLU A 771 -18.32 -12.92 31.30
CA GLU A 771 -17.68 -14.23 31.17
C GLU A 771 -17.45 -14.91 32.55
N ARG A 772 -17.41 -16.25 32.55
CA ARG A 772 -17.00 -17.00 33.75
C ARG A 772 -15.49 -16.87 33.93
N VAL A 773 -15.03 -16.99 35.20
CA VAL A 773 -13.61 -16.80 35.52
C VAL A 773 -12.68 -17.71 34.69
N SER A 774 -13.08 -18.98 34.44
CA SER A 774 -12.30 -19.92 33.61
C SER A 774 -12.18 -19.43 32.18
N ASP A 775 -13.32 -19.04 31.57
CA ASP A 775 -13.41 -18.66 30.17
C ASP A 775 -12.74 -17.30 29.95
N ALA A 776 -12.87 -16.37 30.87
CA ALA A 776 -12.18 -15.09 30.85
C ALA A 776 -10.66 -15.27 30.94
N LEU A 777 -10.15 -16.19 31.76
CA LEU A 777 -8.72 -16.50 31.85
C LEU A 777 -8.18 -17.04 30.52
N ASP A 778 -8.87 -17.97 29.87
CA ASP A 778 -8.46 -18.52 28.58
C ASP A 778 -8.42 -17.44 27.47
N ILE A 779 -9.41 -16.56 27.43
CA ILE A 779 -9.44 -15.42 26.49
C ILE A 779 -8.26 -14.48 26.76
N VAL A 780 -8.00 -14.14 28.02
CA VAL A 780 -6.94 -13.22 28.41
C VAL A 780 -5.55 -13.81 28.13
N VAL A 781 -5.35 -15.13 28.32
CA VAL A 781 -4.11 -15.84 27.96
C VAL A 781 -3.74 -15.60 26.49
N HIS A 782 -4.65 -15.95 25.61
CA HIS A 782 -4.42 -15.78 24.15
C HIS A 782 -4.23 -14.32 23.75
N TYR A 783 -4.98 -13.41 24.36
CA TYR A 783 -4.87 -12.00 24.10
C TYR A 783 -3.53 -11.39 24.53
N ILE A 784 -3.01 -11.79 25.71
CA ILE A 784 -1.70 -11.33 26.20
C ILE A 784 -0.55 -11.94 25.39
N ASP A 785 -0.66 -13.22 24.99
CA ASP A 785 0.32 -13.84 24.10
C ASP A 785 0.39 -13.12 22.74
N ASP A 786 -0.75 -12.79 22.17
CA ASP A 786 -0.82 -11.99 20.93
C ASP A 786 -0.24 -10.58 21.13
N ALA A 787 -0.52 -9.92 22.26
CA ALA A 787 0.00 -8.60 22.57
C ALA A 787 1.54 -8.59 22.71
N ILE A 788 2.10 -9.62 23.37
CA ILE A 788 3.56 -9.81 23.50
C ILE A 788 4.18 -10.10 22.13
N MET A 789 3.59 -11.00 21.33
CA MET A 789 4.07 -11.30 19.96
C MET A 789 4.08 -10.07 19.05
N LEU A 790 3.10 -9.18 19.21
CA LEU A 790 2.95 -7.97 18.42
C LEU A 790 3.73 -6.77 18.97
N ASN A 791 4.46 -6.97 20.07
CA ASN A 791 5.24 -5.94 20.75
C ASN A 791 4.41 -4.69 21.12
N ILE A 792 3.23 -4.92 21.74
CA ILE A 792 2.33 -3.87 22.25
C ILE A 792 2.81 -3.45 23.63
N GLY A 793 3.01 -2.16 23.87
CA GLY A 793 3.56 -1.67 25.16
C GLY A 793 2.58 -1.73 26.34
N SER A 794 1.26 -1.64 26.11
CA SER A 794 0.25 -1.73 27.16
C SER A 794 -1.10 -2.11 26.59
N VAL A 795 -1.91 -2.83 27.39
CA VAL A 795 -3.27 -3.25 27.05
C VAL A 795 -4.23 -3.03 28.21
N ARG A 796 -5.53 -2.87 27.89
CA ARG A 796 -6.63 -2.65 28.84
C ARG A 796 -7.56 -3.85 28.85
N ILE A 797 -7.87 -4.38 30.03
CA ILE A 797 -8.80 -5.50 30.21
C ILE A 797 -9.97 -5.01 31.04
N ILE A 798 -11.17 -4.99 30.43
CA ILE A 798 -12.42 -4.54 31.06
C ILE A 798 -13.15 -5.77 31.62
N HIS A 799 -13.19 -5.91 32.94
CA HIS A 799 -13.83 -7.04 33.63
C HIS A 799 -15.03 -6.63 34.50
N GLY A 800 -15.29 -5.31 34.58
CA GLY A 800 -16.37 -4.77 35.39
C GLY A 800 -16.08 -4.76 36.89
N LYS A 801 -16.94 -4.04 37.64
CA LYS A 801 -16.75 -3.87 39.09
C LYS A 801 -17.31 -5.01 39.96
N GLY A 802 -18.26 -5.82 39.50
CA GLY A 802 -18.89 -6.97 40.13
C GLY A 802 -18.53 -7.27 41.61
N THR A 803 -18.36 -8.56 41.97
CA THR A 803 -17.86 -9.01 43.28
C THR A 803 -16.34 -8.88 43.46
N GLY A 804 -15.61 -8.50 42.41
CA GLY A 804 -14.14 -8.43 42.40
C GLY A 804 -13.43 -9.75 42.13
N ALA A 805 -14.11 -10.89 42.15
CA ALA A 805 -13.50 -12.20 41.99
C ALA A 805 -12.77 -12.36 40.62
N LEU A 806 -13.36 -11.87 39.53
CA LEU A 806 -12.74 -11.91 38.19
C LEU A 806 -11.48 -11.04 38.12
N ARG A 807 -11.54 -9.82 38.69
CA ARG A 807 -10.41 -8.91 38.79
C ARG A 807 -9.23 -9.54 39.52
N ASP A 808 -9.49 -10.11 40.71
CA ASP A 808 -8.42 -10.62 41.58
C ASP A 808 -7.72 -11.84 40.97
N GLU A 809 -8.47 -12.76 40.34
CA GLU A 809 -7.90 -13.92 39.66
C GLU A 809 -7.16 -13.50 38.36
N LEU A 810 -7.67 -12.58 37.59
CA LEU A 810 -6.98 -12.03 36.39
C LEU A 810 -5.67 -11.34 36.77
N GLN A 811 -5.68 -10.46 37.78
CA GLN A 811 -4.46 -9.76 38.19
C GLN A 811 -3.41 -10.71 38.80
N LYS A 812 -3.84 -11.72 39.56
CA LYS A 812 -2.97 -12.75 40.08
C LYS A 812 -2.30 -13.56 38.96
N TYR A 813 -3.07 -13.95 37.95
CA TYR A 813 -2.56 -14.68 36.81
C TYR A 813 -1.61 -13.83 35.95
N LEU A 814 -1.99 -12.60 35.59
CA LEU A 814 -1.22 -11.68 34.76
C LEU A 814 0.18 -11.37 35.35
N ARG A 815 0.33 -11.33 36.67
CA ARG A 815 1.62 -11.14 37.34
C ARG A 815 2.56 -12.35 37.23
N THR A 816 2.06 -13.51 36.81
CA THR A 816 2.87 -14.74 36.59
C THR A 816 3.40 -14.87 35.18
N ILE A 817 2.93 -14.05 34.20
CA ILE A 817 3.31 -14.15 32.81
C ILE A 817 4.66 -13.49 32.56
N PRO A 818 5.67 -14.19 31.99
CA PRO A 818 6.92 -13.58 31.57
C PRO A 818 6.65 -12.55 30.45
N GLY A 819 7.14 -11.32 30.61
CA GLY A 819 6.87 -10.21 29.67
C GLY A 819 5.82 -9.21 30.16
N VAL A 820 5.17 -9.44 31.31
CA VAL A 820 4.33 -8.47 31.98
C VAL A 820 5.16 -7.70 33.01
N THR A 821 5.30 -6.38 32.83
CA THR A 821 6.11 -5.52 33.72
C THR A 821 5.28 -4.90 34.83
N SER A 822 4.04 -4.54 34.62
CA SER A 822 3.16 -4.03 35.64
C SER A 822 1.68 -4.37 35.40
N VAL A 823 0.92 -4.55 36.51
CA VAL A 823 -0.52 -4.81 36.50
C VAL A 823 -1.17 -3.95 37.58
N HIS A 824 -2.04 -3.03 37.19
CA HIS A 824 -2.71 -2.09 38.11
C HIS A 824 -4.12 -1.73 37.61
N ASP A 825 -4.93 -1.21 38.53
CA ASP A 825 -6.29 -0.70 38.19
C ASP A 825 -6.15 0.59 37.37
N GLU A 826 -7.13 0.86 36.53
CA GLU A 826 -7.27 2.11 35.79
C GLU A 826 -7.62 3.27 36.75
N GLN A 827 -7.38 4.50 36.31
CA GLN A 827 -7.79 5.70 37.06
C GLN A 827 -9.30 5.75 37.21
N VAL A 828 -9.78 6.27 38.36
CA VAL A 828 -11.21 6.29 38.72
C VAL A 828 -12.09 6.93 37.64
N GLN A 829 -11.57 7.93 36.92
CA GLN A 829 -12.25 8.64 35.83
C GLN A 829 -12.46 7.78 34.57
N PHE A 830 -11.64 6.74 34.35
CA PHE A 830 -11.63 5.91 33.14
C PHE A 830 -12.05 4.44 33.38
N GLY A 831 -12.66 4.15 34.54
CA GLY A 831 -13.19 2.80 34.85
C GLY A 831 -12.82 2.31 36.26
N GLY A 832 -11.74 2.79 36.86
CA GLY A 832 -11.27 2.42 38.18
C GLY A 832 -11.05 0.92 38.34
N SER A 833 -11.51 0.35 39.48
CA SER A 833 -11.38 -1.09 39.78
C SER A 833 -12.16 -2.04 38.86
N GLY A 834 -12.83 -1.54 37.83
CA GLY A 834 -13.51 -2.36 36.82
C GLY A 834 -12.66 -2.63 35.55
N VAL A 835 -11.47 -2.01 35.49
CA VAL A 835 -10.53 -2.13 34.36
C VAL A 835 -9.12 -2.36 34.90
N THR A 836 -8.42 -3.33 34.36
CA THR A 836 -7.01 -3.61 34.67
C THR A 836 -6.13 -3.21 33.50
N ILE A 837 -5.10 -2.41 33.77
CA ILE A 837 -4.05 -2.06 32.82
C ILE A 837 -2.88 -3.02 33.00
N VAL A 838 -2.39 -3.57 31.89
CA VAL A 838 -1.25 -4.46 31.83
C VAL A 838 -0.18 -3.81 30.98
N THR A 839 0.99 -3.54 31.55
CA THR A 839 2.15 -3.04 30.81
C THR A 839 3.03 -4.22 30.45
N LEU A 840 3.37 -4.32 29.19
CA LEU A 840 4.21 -5.37 28.60
C LEU A 840 5.60 -4.80 28.31
N GLY A 841 6.65 -5.56 28.53
CA GLY A 841 8.03 -5.10 28.41
C GLY A 841 8.89 -6.03 27.58
#